data_216165e8a4a3da64bdc9d13c43d8ad58
#
_entry.id   216165e8a4a3da64bdc9d13c43d8ad58
#
_cell.length_a   1.000
_cell.length_b   1.000
_cell.length_c   1.000
_cell.angle_alpha   90.00
_cell.angle_beta   90.00
_cell.angle_gamma   90.00
#
_symmetry.space_group_name_H-M   'P 1'
#
loop_
_entity.id
_entity.type
_entity.pdbx_description
1 polymer ?
#
loop_
_entity_poly.entity_id
_entity_poly.type
_entity_poly.pdbx_seq_one_letter_code
_entity_poly.pdbx_strand_id
1 'polypeptide(L)'
;SKAGLIGNIKIHPKNSNIIYVAVLGNIFGPNKERGVYKSTDGGKTWDKIHFISNKTGARDVEINPSNPREILASFWTVQRKPWTLVDGGNEGGIFLSKNEGKTWKKLKNGLPEGLIGKIEVEYSPVNSNRIWAMITAKEEDEGGLYRSDNGGVSWKRINRDHKLRQRGWYYSHITADPKNENIIYASNTGFYKSIDGGITFDKRIRTPHGDNHGVWINPNNTKIMINCNDGGANVSLNGGESWSTQLNQPTSEFYRLTVDNQFPFRMYAGQQDNSTISVPSRAIPALTPFENWFDAGGTECSDIAIHPTNPNIIYSTGYSGEFTYKNLETGEEYQRTPYVHLTEGTRQDELKYRFQWNYPVFVSKYNPNDVYVGSNVVHKTSNKAVNWEIISPDLTRRLLENDEEKADIPGGPIQNDATGVEVYSSIFALEESPHNDKEIWVGSDDGLIHITRDGGISWQNITPNKIIPYQGTINKIELSSHKEGRALVAVYNYRNNDFKPYIILTDDFGANWKLITENNGIPSNHFVRAVSEDPVKKGLIYAGTEFGAYFSLNNGKSWNSLQLNLPHVPITDMEVAGNDLAISTQGRGFWLLDKINILQELNNINKNPEKVHLFKPETAYRTNIGSGWRSGGISFENDISFYLPYDIPIKDFEMYIKDDKGNVVIDFKKDTVYLWDVDYDSATVYSGVHTVYWDLEHKAPKLQKDFISMYYSSRNGYGPEAIPGNYSIELVSENEKFVTNLSVKIDPRWDIPIDDLKKQFASANKVKLMIEKSQEKLSEMRSIMNQINSLIKLTKNKETHETIKKFGNEIIDKISSIENNLYQNKIETSQDEINYERKWTNHITHLYNRITTDNQAPNDGMINRVKELKDNYDKIIKPYNEIINNDLKKFTQYLKENNIERIIID
;
A
#
# COMPACT_ATOMS: atom_id res chain seq x y z
N SER A 1 -13.08 -21.46 -4.51
CA SER A 1 -13.75 -22.64 -3.90
C SER A 1 -15.24 -22.33 -3.68
N LYS A 2 -16.11 -23.31 -3.90
CA LYS A 2 -17.55 -23.16 -3.61
C LYS A 2 -17.88 -23.35 -2.12
N ALA A 3 -16.88 -23.69 -1.31
CA ALA A 3 -17.05 -24.02 0.10
C ALA A 3 -17.42 -22.82 0.99
N GLY A 4 -17.13 -21.60 0.55
CA GLY A 4 -17.36 -20.38 1.37
C GLY A 4 -16.42 -20.34 2.59
N LEU A 5 -17.00 -20.19 3.79
CA LEU A 5 -16.24 -20.07 5.03
C LEU A 5 -15.79 -21.43 5.58
N ILE A 6 -14.55 -21.48 6.02
CA ILE A 6 -13.94 -22.61 6.73
C ILE A 6 -13.90 -22.28 8.21
N GLY A 7 -14.50 -23.12 9.04
CA GLY A 7 -14.52 -22.93 10.49
C GLY A 7 -13.21 -23.35 11.17
N ASN A 8 -12.72 -24.55 10.85
CA ASN A 8 -11.45 -25.06 11.38
C ASN A 8 -10.82 -26.10 10.45
N ILE A 9 -9.50 -26.30 10.57
CA ILE A 9 -8.72 -27.31 9.85
C ILE A 9 -7.85 -28.07 10.84
N LYS A 10 -7.95 -29.40 10.83
CA LYS A 10 -7.09 -30.25 11.67
C LYS A 10 -6.35 -31.29 10.83
N ILE A 11 -5.05 -31.36 11.01
CA ILE A 11 -4.17 -32.31 10.35
C ILE A 11 -3.96 -33.50 11.29
N HIS A 12 -4.07 -34.73 10.75
CA HIS A 12 -3.86 -35.95 11.53
C HIS A 12 -2.43 -36.01 12.10
N PRO A 13 -2.24 -36.22 13.42
CA PRO A 13 -0.96 -36.03 14.10
C PRO A 13 0.17 -36.97 13.64
N LYS A 14 -0.15 -38.08 12.94
CA LYS A 14 0.84 -39.05 12.46
C LYS A 14 0.88 -39.19 10.94
N ASN A 15 -0.02 -38.58 10.20
CA ASN A 15 -0.09 -38.66 8.74
C ASN A 15 -0.64 -37.37 8.14
N SER A 16 0.24 -36.50 7.68
CA SER A 16 -0.12 -35.17 7.11
C SER A 16 -0.97 -35.26 5.83
N ASN A 17 -1.09 -36.41 5.20
CA ASN A 17 -1.99 -36.58 4.08
C ASN A 17 -3.47 -36.65 4.51
N ILE A 18 -3.75 -36.92 5.79
CA ILE A 18 -5.11 -36.97 6.32
C ILE A 18 -5.41 -35.63 6.97
N ILE A 19 -6.39 -34.93 6.41
CA ILE A 19 -6.81 -33.58 6.86
C ILE A 19 -8.33 -33.58 7.01
N TYR A 20 -8.82 -33.00 8.11
CA TYR A 20 -10.25 -32.77 8.34
C TYR A 20 -10.52 -31.27 8.29
N VAL A 21 -11.63 -30.88 7.66
CA VAL A 21 -12.04 -29.48 7.53
C VAL A 21 -13.49 -29.31 7.93
N ALA A 22 -13.75 -28.42 8.86
CA ALA A 22 -15.08 -27.94 9.19
C ALA A 22 -15.49 -26.84 8.20
N VAL A 23 -16.47 -27.11 7.36
CA VAL A 23 -16.97 -26.18 6.36
C VAL A 23 -18.29 -25.59 6.86
N LEU A 24 -18.23 -24.31 7.27
CA LEU A 24 -19.41 -23.55 7.64
C LEU A 24 -20.25 -23.21 6.41
N GLY A 25 -19.60 -23.09 5.28
CA GLY A 25 -20.22 -22.82 4.00
C GLY A 25 -20.42 -21.33 3.72
N ASN A 26 -21.11 -21.01 2.65
CA ASN A 26 -21.56 -19.65 2.38
C ASN A 26 -22.66 -19.27 3.37
N ILE A 27 -22.44 -18.22 4.18
CA ILE A 27 -23.40 -17.77 5.19
C ILE A 27 -24.48 -16.84 4.61
N PHE A 28 -24.34 -16.34 3.39
CA PHE A 28 -25.32 -15.44 2.76
C PHE A 28 -26.53 -16.19 2.19
N GLY A 29 -26.49 -17.51 2.17
CA GLY A 29 -27.61 -18.33 1.74
C GLY A 29 -27.43 -19.83 2.01
N PRO A 30 -28.52 -20.61 1.85
CA PRO A 30 -28.43 -22.05 1.94
C PRO A 30 -27.48 -22.60 0.86
N ASN A 31 -26.60 -23.56 1.25
CA ASN A 31 -25.71 -24.20 0.28
C ASN A 31 -25.38 -25.64 0.67
N LYS A 32 -25.08 -26.45 -0.34
CA LYS A 32 -24.81 -27.87 -0.17
C LYS A 32 -23.39 -28.18 0.26
N GLU A 33 -22.52 -27.18 0.28
CA GLU A 33 -21.09 -27.38 0.61
C GLU A 33 -20.81 -27.42 2.11
N ARG A 34 -21.79 -27.09 2.94
CA ARG A 34 -21.71 -27.17 4.41
C ARG A 34 -21.40 -28.60 4.87
N GLY A 35 -20.65 -28.75 5.97
CA GLY A 35 -20.36 -30.07 6.58
C GLY A 35 -18.88 -30.29 6.92
N VAL A 36 -18.56 -31.53 7.31
CA VAL A 36 -17.17 -31.94 7.58
C VAL A 36 -16.64 -32.66 6.35
N TYR A 37 -15.41 -32.26 5.95
CA TYR A 37 -14.70 -32.86 4.84
C TYR A 37 -13.42 -33.55 5.30
N LYS A 38 -13.02 -34.60 4.61
CA LYS A 38 -11.77 -35.34 4.81
C LYS A 38 -10.98 -35.42 3.52
N SER A 39 -9.69 -35.14 3.60
CA SER A 39 -8.71 -35.48 2.57
C SER A 39 -7.85 -36.66 3.07
N THR A 40 -7.37 -37.49 2.15
CA THR A 40 -6.40 -38.56 2.41
C THR A 40 -5.14 -38.45 1.55
N ASP A 41 -5.03 -37.35 0.79
CA ASP A 41 -3.96 -37.09 -0.20
C ASP A 41 -3.28 -35.74 -0.04
N GLY A 42 -3.32 -35.18 1.17
CA GLY A 42 -2.68 -33.87 1.47
C GLY A 42 -3.48 -32.67 0.97
N GLY A 43 -4.79 -32.82 0.83
CA GLY A 43 -5.68 -31.73 0.43
C GLY A 43 -5.91 -31.61 -1.08
N LYS A 44 -5.44 -32.57 -1.89
CA LYS A 44 -5.66 -32.57 -3.34
C LYS A 44 -7.10 -32.90 -3.68
N THR A 45 -7.69 -33.92 -2.98
CA THR A 45 -9.10 -34.29 -3.10
C THR A 45 -9.80 -34.27 -1.74
N TRP A 46 -11.12 -34.12 -1.74
CA TRP A 46 -11.93 -33.97 -0.54
C TRP A 46 -13.23 -34.75 -0.62
N ASP A 47 -13.49 -35.56 0.40
CA ASP A 47 -14.73 -36.28 0.60
C ASP A 47 -15.57 -35.60 1.70
N LYS A 48 -16.84 -35.32 1.43
CA LYS A 48 -17.78 -34.87 2.46
C LYS A 48 -18.21 -36.04 3.31
N ILE A 49 -17.78 -36.09 4.58
CA ILE A 49 -18.00 -37.22 5.48
C ILE A 49 -19.10 -36.99 6.50
N HIS A 50 -19.57 -35.73 6.68
CA HIS A 50 -20.77 -35.44 7.49
C HIS A 50 -21.48 -34.21 6.98
N PHE A 51 -22.79 -34.29 6.84
CA PHE A 51 -23.69 -33.23 6.37
C PHE A 51 -24.99 -33.28 7.14
N ILE A 52 -25.49 -32.17 7.63
CA ILE A 52 -26.75 -32.07 8.36
C ILE A 52 -27.81 -31.47 7.46
N SER A 53 -27.63 -30.20 7.04
CA SER A 53 -28.57 -29.55 6.15
C SER A 53 -27.84 -28.44 5.33
N ASN A 54 -28.56 -27.84 4.39
CA ASN A 54 -28.03 -26.71 3.64
C ASN A 54 -28.01 -25.38 4.43
N LYS A 55 -28.53 -25.36 5.67
CA LYS A 55 -28.57 -24.20 6.57
C LYS A 55 -27.61 -24.32 7.74
N THR A 56 -27.17 -25.55 8.08
CA THR A 56 -26.33 -25.86 9.25
C THR A 56 -24.98 -26.40 8.81
N GLY A 57 -23.90 -25.64 9.07
CA GLY A 57 -22.54 -25.98 8.69
C GLY A 57 -21.69 -26.44 9.86
N ALA A 58 -20.57 -27.11 9.56
CA ALA A 58 -19.60 -27.45 10.58
C ALA A 58 -18.80 -26.19 10.97
N ARG A 59 -18.82 -25.86 12.26
CA ARG A 59 -18.09 -24.71 12.82
C ARG A 59 -16.71 -25.12 13.26
N ASP A 60 -16.61 -26.31 13.90
CA ASP A 60 -15.36 -26.78 14.46
C ASP A 60 -15.19 -28.27 14.23
N VAL A 61 -13.93 -28.73 14.19
CA VAL A 61 -13.55 -30.13 14.09
C VAL A 61 -12.28 -30.38 14.88
N GLU A 62 -12.28 -31.43 15.72
CA GLU A 62 -11.17 -31.82 16.54
C GLU A 62 -10.82 -33.31 16.37
N ILE A 63 -9.53 -33.63 16.44
CA ILE A 63 -9.02 -34.99 16.40
C ILE A 63 -8.57 -35.37 17.82
N ASN A 64 -9.04 -36.52 18.32
CA ASN A 64 -8.58 -37.04 19.62
C ASN A 64 -7.05 -37.24 19.56
N PRO A 65 -6.25 -36.57 20.40
CA PRO A 65 -4.80 -36.62 20.36
C PRO A 65 -4.23 -38.01 20.64
N SER A 66 -4.90 -38.85 21.43
CA SER A 66 -4.46 -40.19 21.76
C SER A 66 -5.01 -41.27 20.82
N ASN A 67 -6.19 -41.03 20.20
CA ASN A 67 -6.84 -41.94 19.28
C ASN A 67 -7.35 -41.20 18.04
N PRO A 68 -6.55 -40.96 17.02
CA PRO A 68 -6.92 -40.20 15.84
C PRO A 68 -8.09 -40.75 15.00
N ARG A 69 -8.62 -41.93 15.35
CA ARG A 69 -9.85 -42.44 14.75
C ARG A 69 -11.12 -41.77 15.30
N GLU A 70 -11.00 -41.11 16.45
CA GLU A 70 -12.09 -40.36 17.06
C GLU A 70 -12.03 -38.89 16.64
N ILE A 71 -13.11 -38.45 16.00
CA ILE A 71 -13.27 -37.09 15.49
C ILE A 71 -14.48 -36.46 16.15
N LEU A 72 -14.31 -35.27 16.71
CA LEU A 72 -15.37 -34.43 17.26
C LEU A 72 -15.68 -33.30 16.29
N ALA A 73 -16.93 -32.96 16.07
CA ALA A 73 -17.32 -31.81 15.27
C ALA A 73 -18.50 -31.09 15.87
N SER A 74 -18.46 -29.74 15.83
CA SER A 74 -19.60 -28.91 16.17
C SER A 74 -20.28 -28.34 14.94
N PHE A 75 -21.58 -28.18 15.03
CA PHE A 75 -22.44 -27.66 13.94
C PHE A 75 -23.26 -26.48 14.39
N TRP A 76 -23.34 -25.47 13.50
CA TRP A 76 -24.00 -24.21 13.75
C TRP A 76 -24.90 -23.81 12.59
N THR A 77 -26.15 -23.46 12.90
CA THR A 77 -27.09 -22.86 11.94
C THR A 77 -26.87 -21.36 11.92
N VAL A 78 -26.43 -20.83 10.77
CA VAL A 78 -26.09 -19.40 10.61
C VAL A 78 -26.42 -18.90 9.22
N GLN A 79 -26.96 -17.67 9.15
CA GLN A 79 -27.18 -16.94 7.92
C GLN A 79 -27.04 -15.44 8.15
N ARG A 80 -26.19 -14.77 7.36
CA ARG A 80 -26.06 -13.31 7.32
C ARG A 80 -26.93 -12.73 6.23
N LYS A 81 -27.77 -11.76 6.58
CA LYS A 81 -28.58 -10.93 5.68
C LYS A 81 -28.11 -9.47 5.76
N PRO A 82 -28.49 -8.57 4.83
CA PRO A 82 -28.13 -7.16 4.93
C PRO A 82 -28.55 -6.49 6.26
N TRP A 83 -29.67 -6.87 6.83
CA TRP A 83 -30.29 -6.25 8.02
C TRP A 83 -30.18 -7.08 9.31
N THR A 84 -29.66 -8.31 9.26
CA THR A 84 -29.58 -9.17 10.45
C THR A 84 -28.61 -10.33 10.31
N LEU A 85 -28.24 -10.93 11.44
CA LEU A 85 -27.56 -12.21 11.53
C LEU A 85 -28.48 -13.22 12.20
N VAL A 86 -28.85 -14.28 11.48
CA VAL A 86 -29.52 -15.43 12.09
C VAL A 86 -28.45 -16.28 12.81
N ASP A 87 -28.54 -16.34 14.13
CA ASP A 87 -27.60 -17.03 15.01
C ASP A 87 -28.27 -18.19 15.74
N GLY A 88 -28.08 -19.40 15.24
CA GLY A 88 -28.52 -20.61 15.88
C GLY A 88 -29.79 -21.24 15.32
N GLY A 89 -30.06 -22.44 15.82
CA GLY A 89 -31.21 -23.27 15.42
C GLY A 89 -31.24 -24.63 16.12
N ASN A 90 -32.24 -25.46 15.80
CA ASN A 90 -32.46 -26.76 16.44
C ASN A 90 -31.53 -27.87 15.88
N GLU A 91 -30.92 -27.65 14.72
CA GLU A 91 -30.12 -28.69 14.05
C GLU A 91 -28.67 -28.76 14.58
N GLY A 92 -28.21 -27.67 15.22
CA GLY A 92 -26.86 -27.54 15.78
C GLY A 92 -26.56 -28.59 16.86
N GLY A 93 -25.30 -28.65 17.28
CA GLY A 93 -24.86 -29.57 18.34
C GLY A 93 -23.46 -30.15 18.09
N ILE A 94 -23.06 -31.04 19.00
CA ILE A 94 -21.76 -31.74 18.98
C ILE A 94 -21.96 -33.17 18.49
N PHE A 95 -21.13 -33.60 17.55
CA PHE A 95 -21.15 -34.92 16.92
C PHE A 95 -19.82 -35.64 17.10
N LEU A 96 -19.85 -36.89 17.43
CA LEU A 96 -18.67 -37.76 17.62
C LEU A 96 -18.68 -38.90 16.61
N SER A 97 -17.57 -39.05 15.91
CA SER A 97 -17.24 -40.25 15.13
C SER A 97 -16.15 -41.04 15.85
N LYS A 98 -16.27 -42.35 15.92
CA LYS A 98 -15.26 -43.30 16.48
C LYS A 98 -14.52 -44.08 15.40
N ASN A 99 -14.77 -43.80 14.13
CA ASN A 99 -14.28 -44.55 12.99
C ASN A 99 -13.85 -43.66 11.81
N GLU A 100 -13.11 -42.61 12.13
CA GLU A 100 -12.50 -41.67 11.12
C GLU A 100 -13.53 -40.95 10.24
N GLY A 101 -14.71 -40.67 10.80
CA GLY A 101 -15.77 -39.94 10.09
C GLY A 101 -16.73 -40.82 9.28
N LYS A 102 -16.61 -42.18 9.33
CA LYS A 102 -17.53 -43.09 8.61
C LYS A 102 -18.94 -43.04 9.15
N THR A 103 -19.12 -42.94 10.47
CA THR A 103 -20.42 -42.78 11.14
C THR A 103 -20.30 -41.76 12.26
N TRP A 104 -21.43 -41.04 12.52
CA TRP A 104 -21.49 -39.96 13.49
C TRP A 104 -22.67 -40.14 14.45
N LYS A 105 -22.47 -39.76 15.70
CA LYS A 105 -23.48 -39.76 16.74
C LYS A 105 -23.58 -38.36 17.36
N LYS A 106 -24.79 -37.74 17.37
CA LYS A 106 -25.05 -36.52 18.14
C LYS A 106 -24.95 -36.82 19.63
N LEU A 107 -24.14 -36.02 20.34
CA LEU A 107 -24.01 -36.10 21.79
C LEU A 107 -25.12 -35.32 22.46
N LYS A 108 -25.70 -35.86 23.58
CA LYS A 108 -26.83 -35.22 24.28
C LYS A 108 -26.68 -35.21 25.78
N ASN A 109 -26.06 -36.25 26.36
CA ASN A 109 -26.03 -36.48 27.81
C ASN A 109 -25.35 -35.33 28.57
N GLY A 110 -26.14 -34.51 29.24
CA GLY A 110 -25.68 -33.34 30.00
C GLY A 110 -25.36 -32.09 29.15
N LEU A 111 -25.70 -32.12 27.86
CA LEU A 111 -25.61 -30.95 26.96
C LEU A 111 -27.01 -30.31 26.77
N PRO A 112 -27.10 -29.03 26.45
CA PRO A 112 -28.38 -28.38 26.20
C PRO A 112 -29.04 -28.91 24.92
N GLU A 113 -30.36 -28.90 24.92
CA GLU A 113 -31.22 -29.26 23.78
C GLU A 113 -32.04 -28.05 23.37
N GLY A 114 -32.48 -28.00 22.10
CA GLY A 114 -33.31 -26.89 21.59
C GLY A 114 -32.52 -25.93 20.71
N LEU A 115 -32.78 -24.63 20.91
CA LEU A 115 -32.10 -23.57 20.13
C LEU A 115 -30.66 -23.34 20.61
N ILE A 116 -29.73 -23.81 19.81
CA ILE A 116 -28.29 -23.72 20.11
C ILE A 116 -27.59 -22.85 19.06
N GLY A 117 -26.77 -21.97 19.52
CA GLY A 117 -25.93 -21.10 18.67
C GLY A 117 -24.57 -21.72 18.35
N LYS A 118 -23.54 -20.88 18.31
CA LYS A 118 -22.17 -21.31 18.04
C LYS A 118 -21.61 -22.19 19.15
N ILE A 119 -20.89 -23.22 18.75
CA ILE A 119 -20.18 -24.14 19.66
C ILE A 119 -18.74 -24.25 19.22
N GLU A 120 -17.81 -24.08 20.16
CA GLU A 120 -16.39 -24.41 20.02
C GLU A 120 -16.08 -25.63 20.87
N VAL A 121 -15.26 -26.56 20.36
CA VAL A 121 -14.86 -27.78 21.08
C VAL A 121 -13.37 -27.93 21.13
N GLU A 122 -12.84 -28.49 22.25
CA GLU A 122 -11.40 -28.62 22.44
C GLU A 122 -11.06 -29.87 23.26
N TYR A 123 -10.19 -30.75 22.75
CA TYR A 123 -9.58 -31.83 23.52
C TYR A 123 -8.44 -31.33 24.40
N SER A 124 -8.29 -31.89 25.60
CA SER A 124 -7.03 -31.75 26.33
C SER A 124 -5.92 -32.53 25.60
N PRO A 125 -4.82 -31.88 25.21
CA PRO A 125 -3.71 -32.56 24.54
C PRO A 125 -3.01 -33.60 25.43
N VAL A 126 -3.14 -33.48 26.77
CA VAL A 126 -2.49 -34.39 27.74
C VAL A 126 -3.45 -35.44 28.36
N ASN A 127 -4.76 -35.24 28.22
CA ASN A 127 -5.78 -36.16 28.70
C ASN A 127 -6.97 -36.19 27.72
N SER A 128 -6.97 -37.11 26.79
CA SER A 128 -8.01 -37.23 25.76
C SER A 128 -9.42 -37.59 26.29
N ASN A 129 -9.56 -37.96 27.55
CA ASN A 129 -10.89 -38.13 28.19
C ASN A 129 -11.49 -36.77 28.57
N ARG A 130 -10.67 -35.74 28.71
CA ARG A 130 -11.11 -34.38 29.00
C ARG A 130 -11.34 -33.60 27.72
N ILE A 131 -12.57 -33.10 27.59
CA ILE A 131 -13.03 -32.31 26.44
C ILE A 131 -13.79 -31.11 27.01
N TRP A 132 -13.58 -29.94 26.44
CA TRP A 132 -14.37 -28.77 26.71
C TRP A 132 -15.26 -28.42 25.53
N ALA A 133 -16.39 -27.75 25.83
CA ALA A 133 -17.26 -27.15 24.83
C ALA A 133 -17.77 -25.81 25.33
N MET A 134 -17.47 -24.71 24.63
CA MET A 134 -18.08 -23.41 24.84
C MET A 134 -19.37 -23.36 24.01
N ILE A 135 -20.52 -23.22 24.66
CA ILE A 135 -21.85 -23.33 24.02
C ILE A 135 -22.63 -22.05 24.24
N THR A 136 -23.13 -21.44 23.16
CA THR A 136 -24.20 -20.43 23.22
C THR A 136 -25.56 -21.09 23.03
N ALA A 137 -26.55 -20.71 23.83
CA ALA A 137 -27.88 -21.25 23.81
C ALA A 137 -28.92 -20.16 24.02
N LYS A 138 -30.17 -20.38 23.57
CA LYS A 138 -31.28 -19.42 23.72
C LYS A 138 -31.56 -19.13 25.19
N GLU A 139 -31.63 -20.17 26.00
CA GLU A 139 -31.81 -20.00 27.44
C GLU A 139 -30.46 -19.68 28.08
N GLU A 140 -30.36 -18.52 28.71
CA GLU A 140 -29.13 -18.02 29.32
C GLU A 140 -28.54 -18.97 30.36
N ASP A 141 -29.39 -19.66 31.08
CA ASP A 141 -29.00 -20.64 32.07
C ASP A 141 -28.59 -22.01 31.45
N GLU A 142 -28.67 -22.20 30.13
CA GLU A 142 -28.16 -23.34 29.40
C GLU A 142 -26.81 -23.05 28.70
N GLY A 143 -26.51 -21.78 28.40
CA GLY A 143 -25.22 -21.38 27.86
C GLY A 143 -24.08 -21.50 28.87
N GLY A 144 -22.81 -21.70 28.37
CA GLY A 144 -21.64 -21.77 29.25
C GLY A 144 -20.52 -22.66 28.75
N LEU A 145 -19.52 -22.86 29.60
CA LEU A 145 -18.44 -23.81 29.38
C LEU A 145 -18.84 -25.17 29.96
N TYR A 146 -18.92 -26.17 29.10
CA TYR A 146 -19.19 -27.57 29.45
C TYR A 146 -17.88 -28.37 29.40
N ARG A 147 -17.76 -29.38 30.28
CA ARG A 147 -16.63 -30.31 30.30
C ARG A 147 -17.11 -31.75 30.42
N SER A 148 -16.50 -32.59 29.64
CA SER A 148 -16.54 -34.06 29.79
C SER A 148 -15.19 -34.53 30.31
N ASP A 149 -15.18 -35.42 31.28
CA ASP A 149 -14.01 -36.13 31.80
C ASP A 149 -14.01 -37.64 31.44
N ASN A 150 -14.88 -38.06 30.48
CA ASN A 150 -15.05 -39.43 30.06
C ASN A 150 -15.17 -39.60 28.53
N GLY A 151 -14.43 -38.82 27.77
CA GLY A 151 -14.37 -38.91 26.30
C GLY A 151 -15.67 -38.58 25.60
N GLY A 152 -16.46 -37.63 26.13
CA GLY A 152 -17.71 -37.14 25.52
C GLY A 152 -18.94 -38.01 25.84
N VAL A 153 -18.84 -39.01 26.73
CA VAL A 153 -19.99 -39.86 27.11
C VAL A 153 -21.01 -39.05 27.91
N SER A 154 -20.56 -38.23 28.80
CA SER A 154 -21.42 -37.27 29.54
C SER A 154 -20.71 -35.94 29.77
N TRP A 155 -21.49 -34.91 29.93
CA TRP A 155 -21.03 -33.53 30.07
C TRP A 155 -21.60 -32.87 31.31
N LYS A 156 -20.88 -31.92 31.85
CA LYS A 156 -21.32 -31.08 32.95
C LYS A 156 -20.97 -29.64 32.63
N ARG A 157 -21.92 -28.71 32.79
CA ARG A 157 -21.64 -27.28 32.76
C ARG A 157 -20.84 -26.88 34.00
N ILE A 158 -19.60 -26.43 33.79
CA ILE A 158 -18.64 -26.14 34.86
C ILE A 158 -18.50 -24.64 35.12
N ASN A 159 -18.82 -23.81 34.11
CA ASN A 159 -18.73 -22.34 34.22
C ASN A 159 -19.92 -21.69 33.51
N ARG A 160 -20.45 -20.60 34.09
CA ARG A 160 -21.62 -19.85 33.60
C ARG A 160 -21.32 -18.40 33.27
N ASP A 161 -20.07 -17.96 33.45
CA ASP A 161 -19.69 -16.55 33.28
C ASP A 161 -20.04 -16.02 31.88
N HIS A 162 -20.91 -15.02 31.82
CA HIS A 162 -21.32 -14.38 30.58
C HIS A 162 -20.14 -13.76 29.85
N LYS A 163 -19.15 -13.21 30.56
CA LYS A 163 -17.93 -12.61 29.98
C LYS A 163 -17.16 -13.52 29.01
N LEU A 164 -17.33 -14.86 29.12
CA LEU A 164 -16.66 -15.85 28.24
C LEU A 164 -17.42 -16.10 26.94
N ARG A 165 -18.67 -15.62 26.82
CA ARG A 165 -19.56 -15.89 25.71
C ARG A 165 -20.40 -14.69 25.26
N GLN A 166 -20.03 -13.46 25.68
CA GLN A 166 -20.66 -12.26 25.16
C GLN A 166 -20.40 -12.16 23.65
N ARG A 167 -21.36 -11.73 22.86
CA ARG A 167 -21.37 -11.81 21.40
C ARG A 167 -20.91 -13.20 20.90
N GLY A 168 -21.58 -14.26 21.39
CA GLY A 168 -21.14 -15.66 21.23
C GLY A 168 -20.95 -16.11 19.79
N TRP A 169 -21.69 -15.54 18.86
CA TRP A 169 -21.55 -15.79 17.44
C TRP A 169 -20.22 -15.24 16.90
N TYR A 170 -19.65 -14.19 17.48
CA TYR A 170 -18.40 -13.53 17.04
C TYR A 170 -17.18 -14.09 17.75
N TYR A 171 -17.18 -14.09 19.08
CA TYR A 171 -16.10 -14.60 19.93
C TYR A 171 -16.31 -16.05 20.38
N SER A 172 -15.98 -16.31 21.64
CA SER A 172 -16.20 -17.57 22.39
C SER A 172 -15.28 -18.70 21.95
N HIS A 173 -13.98 -18.41 21.77
CA HIS A 173 -12.97 -19.39 21.47
C HIS A 173 -12.29 -19.92 22.73
N ILE A 174 -11.93 -21.20 22.74
CA ILE A 174 -11.22 -21.87 23.83
C ILE A 174 -9.98 -22.58 23.30
N THR A 175 -8.91 -22.62 24.13
CA THR A 175 -7.67 -23.30 23.77
C THR A 175 -7.07 -23.95 25.01
N ALA A 176 -6.83 -25.25 24.99
CA ALA A 176 -6.24 -26.02 26.07
C ALA A 176 -4.70 -25.88 26.08
N ASP A 177 -4.13 -25.84 27.29
CA ASP A 177 -2.67 -25.85 27.44
C ASP A 177 -2.10 -27.24 27.01
N PRO A 178 -1.06 -27.28 26.18
CA PRO A 178 -0.52 -28.53 25.66
C PRO A 178 0.22 -29.39 26.71
N LYS A 179 0.46 -28.90 27.91
CA LYS A 179 1.20 -29.60 28.97
C LYS A 179 0.43 -29.77 30.29
N ASN A 180 -0.69 -29.07 30.46
CA ASN A 180 -1.45 -29.11 31.71
C ASN A 180 -2.94 -29.17 31.47
N GLU A 181 -3.58 -30.29 31.81
CA GLU A 181 -5.03 -30.49 31.63
C GLU A 181 -5.93 -29.59 32.47
N ASN A 182 -5.39 -28.88 33.42
CA ASN A 182 -6.13 -27.91 34.25
C ASN A 182 -6.01 -26.48 33.75
N ILE A 183 -5.21 -26.22 32.71
CA ILE A 183 -5.08 -24.90 32.13
C ILE A 183 -5.86 -24.84 30.82
N ILE A 184 -6.78 -23.88 30.73
CA ILE A 184 -7.51 -23.54 29.50
C ILE A 184 -7.63 -22.03 29.38
N TYR A 185 -7.56 -21.54 28.18
CA TYR A 185 -7.69 -20.13 27.83
C TYR A 185 -9.04 -19.92 27.14
N ALA A 186 -9.66 -18.76 27.41
CA ALA A 186 -10.86 -18.31 26.72
C ALA A 186 -10.60 -16.95 26.08
N SER A 187 -10.82 -16.87 24.77
CA SER A 187 -10.72 -15.65 23.95
C SER A 187 -12.13 -15.10 23.70
N ASN A 188 -12.31 -13.84 24.07
CA ASN A 188 -13.53 -13.05 23.90
C ASN A 188 -13.09 -11.57 23.82
N THR A 189 -13.93 -10.60 24.14
CA THR A 189 -13.50 -9.19 24.28
C THR A 189 -12.28 -9.05 25.20
N GLY A 190 -12.17 -9.89 26.23
CA GLY A 190 -10.99 -10.10 27.04
C GLY A 190 -10.32 -11.46 26.74
N PHE A 191 -9.05 -11.61 27.12
CA PHE A 191 -8.32 -12.86 27.08
C PHE A 191 -8.15 -13.41 28.51
N TYR A 192 -8.72 -14.58 28.76
CA TYR A 192 -8.83 -15.15 30.11
C TYR A 192 -8.11 -16.47 30.24
N LYS A 193 -7.60 -16.77 31.45
CA LYS A 193 -6.93 -18.02 31.79
C LYS A 193 -7.59 -18.68 32.99
N SER A 194 -7.92 -19.95 32.89
CA SER A 194 -8.26 -20.85 34.00
C SER A 194 -7.07 -21.75 34.33
N ILE A 195 -6.92 -22.09 35.61
CA ILE A 195 -5.91 -23.02 36.13
C ILE A 195 -6.54 -24.21 36.88
N ASP A 196 -7.86 -24.31 36.89
CA ASP A 196 -8.67 -25.34 37.58
C ASP A 196 -9.55 -26.15 36.62
N GLY A 197 -9.14 -26.20 35.35
CA GLY A 197 -9.84 -26.96 34.30
C GLY A 197 -11.10 -26.30 33.79
N GLY A 198 -11.22 -24.97 33.86
CA GLY A 198 -12.31 -24.18 33.36
C GLY A 198 -13.42 -23.88 34.38
N ILE A 199 -13.21 -24.15 35.68
CA ILE A 199 -14.20 -23.86 36.71
C ILE A 199 -14.24 -22.35 36.97
N THR A 200 -13.06 -21.72 37.11
CA THR A 200 -12.94 -20.26 37.27
C THR A 200 -12.03 -19.63 36.22
N PHE A 201 -12.29 -18.34 35.88
CA PHE A 201 -11.50 -17.52 34.98
C PHE A 201 -11.22 -16.15 35.63
N ASP A 202 -10.54 -16.17 36.74
CA ASP A 202 -10.29 -14.94 37.52
C ASP A 202 -9.15 -14.10 36.93
N LYS A 203 -8.22 -14.71 36.20
CA LYS A 203 -7.08 -14.00 35.58
C LYS A 203 -7.42 -13.56 34.15
N ARG A 204 -7.57 -12.25 33.99
CA ARG A 204 -7.53 -11.60 32.67
C ARG A 204 -6.08 -11.31 32.29
N ILE A 205 -5.65 -11.78 31.12
CA ILE A 205 -4.37 -11.45 30.52
C ILE A 205 -4.56 -10.19 29.68
N ARG A 206 -3.76 -9.17 29.87
CA ARG A 206 -3.79 -7.96 29.03
C ARG A 206 -3.09 -8.24 27.71
N THR A 207 -3.81 -8.08 26.61
CA THR A 207 -3.31 -8.09 25.24
C THR A 207 -3.18 -6.65 24.72
N PRO A 208 -2.36 -6.38 23.70
CA PRO A 208 -2.23 -5.03 23.13
C PRO A 208 -3.54 -4.46 22.56
N HIS A 209 -4.43 -5.33 22.10
CA HIS A 209 -5.79 -4.99 21.65
C HIS A 209 -6.80 -5.92 22.33
N GLY A 210 -8.05 -5.49 22.44
CA GLY A 210 -9.17 -6.33 22.86
C GLY A 210 -9.57 -7.35 21.79
N ASP A 211 -10.78 -7.85 21.91
CA ASP A 211 -11.45 -8.63 20.86
C ASP A 211 -10.64 -9.81 20.35
N ASN A 212 -10.39 -10.74 21.28
CA ASN A 212 -9.48 -11.86 21.07
C ASN A 212 -10.20 -13.03 20.39
N HIS A 213 -9.63 -13.54 19.30
CA HIS A 213 -10.17 -14.62 18.47
C HIS A 213 -9.44 -15.96 18.60
N GLY A 214 -8.28 -15.99 19.24
CA GLY A 214 -7.56 -17.23 19.43
C GLY A 214 -6.17 -17.05 20.02
N VAL A 215 -5.61 -18.17 20.46
CA VAL A 215 -4.24 -18.26 20.91
C VAL A 215 -3.60 -19.56 20.45
N TRP A 216 -2.41 -19.49 19.91
CA TRP A 216 -1.55 -20.65 19.73
C TRP A 216 -0.52 -20.69 20.84
N ILE A 217 -0.29 -21.89 21.42
CA ILE A 217 0.64 -22.14 22.50
C ILE A 217 1.68 -23.14 22.04
N ASN A 218 2.96 -22.82 22.15
CA ASN A 218 4.05 -23.71 21.76
C ASN A 218 4.04 -24.97 22.65
N PRO A 219 3.85 -26.17 22.07
CA PRO A 219 3.79 -27.43 22.83
C PRO A 219 5.12 -27.81 23.52
N ASN A 220 6.24 -27.26 23.05
CA ASN A 220 7.55 -27.51 23.67
C ASN A 220 7.85 -26.51 24.79
N ASN A 221 7.36 -25.27 24.67
CA ASN A 221 7.56 -24.20 25.66
C ASN A 221 6.31 -23.32 25.76
N THR A 222 5.42 -23.60 26.71
CA THR A 222 4.14 -22.89 26.88
C THR A 222 4.24 -21.42 27.28
N LYS A 223 5.45 -20.89 27.52
CA LYS A 223 5.70 -19.45 27.64
C LYS A 223 5.66 -18.72 26.30
N ILE A 224 5.89 -19.46 25.20
CA ILE A 224 5.80 -18.88 23.84
C ILE A 224 4.37 -19.03 23.34
N MET A 225 3.74 -17.91 23.07
CA MET A 225 2.34 -17.83 22.67
C MET A 225 2.18 -16.83 21.52
N ILE A 226 1.19 -17.06 20.65
CA ILE A 226 0.73 -16.11 19.65
C ILE A 226 -0.76 -15.86 19.91
N ASN A 227 -1.14 -14.64 20.21
CA ASN A 227 -2.54 -14.22 20.34
C ASN A 227 -2.97 -13.53 19.06
N CYS A 228 -4.20 -13.79 18.62
CA CYS A 228 -4.87 -13.13 17.50
C CYS A 228 -6.05 -12.32 18.04
N ASN A 229 -6.13 -11.06 17.63
CA ASN A 229 -7.20 -10.14 18.00
C ASN A 229 -7.50 -9.17 16.85
N ASP A 230 -8.52 -8.35 16.98
CA ASP A 230 -8.95 -7.46 15.89
C ASP A 230 -7.92 -6.36 15.54
N GLY A 231 -6.96 -6.08 16.42
CA GLY A 231 -5.80 -5.22 16.12
C GLY A 231 -4.64 -5.95 15.41
N GLY A 232 -4.68 -7.29 15.26
CA GLY A 232 -3.63 -8.07 14.61
C GLY A 232 -3.16 -9.28 15.41
N ALA A 233 -1.87 -9.62 15.32
CA ALA A 233 -1.25 -10.72 16.01
C ALA A 233 -0.12 -10.27 16.94
N ASN A 234 0.00 -10.92 18.10
CA ASN A 234 1.01 -10.59 19.11
C ASN A 234 1.74 -11.84 19.58
N VAL A 235 3.04 -11.76 19.72
CA VAL A 235 3.90 -12.81 20.27
C VAL A 235 4.24 -12.51 21.72
N SER A 236 4.08 -13.51 22.58
CA SER A 236 4.60 -13.48 23.95
C SER A 236 5.67 -14.54 24.11
N LEU A 237 6.75 -14.22 24.85
CA LEU A 237 7.83 -15.16 25.20
C LEU A 237 7.82 -15.53 26.69
N ASN A 238 6.87 -15.00 27.46
CA ASN A 238 6.79 -15.13 28.92
C ASN A 238 5.39 -15.55 29.44
N GLY A 239 4.59 -16.22 28.59
CA GLY A 239 3.28 -16.76 29.01
C GLY A 239 2.17 -15.72 29.09
N GLY A 240 2.26 -14.65 28.31
CA GLY A 240 1.24 -13.60 28.23
C GLY A 240 1.46 -12.45 29.22
N GLU A 241 2.62 -12.37 29.87
CA GLU A 241 2.94 -11.23 30.76
C GLU A 241 3.29 -9.96 29.96
N SER A 242 3.90 -10.13 28.80
CA SER A 242 4.13 -9.06 27.80
C SER A 242 3.99 -9.59 26.39
N TRP A 243 3.76 -8.68 25.44
CA TRP A 243 3.48 -8.97 24.05
C TRP A 243 4.25 -8.06 23.10
N SER A 244 4.50 -8.55 21.88
CA SER A 244 5.05 -7.75 20.79
C SER A 244 4.09 -6.65 20.35
N THR A 245 4.62 -5.65 19.63
CA THR A 245 3.81 -4.61 18.99
C THR A 245 2.98 -5.16 17.82
N GLN A 246 1.93 -4.43 17.44
CA GLN A 246 1.14 -4.64 16.21
C GLN A 246 1.52 -3.65 15.10
N LEU A 247 2.28 -2.58 15.44
CA LEU A 247 2.59 -1.49 14.52
C LEU A 247 3.54 -1.87 13.37
N ASN A 248 4.07 -3.08 13.36
CA ASN A 248 4.98 -3.59 12.33
C ASN A 248 4.32 -4.61 11.38
N GLN A 249 3.01 -4.74 11.40
CA GLN A 249 2.27 -5.70 10.59
C GLN A 249 1.70 -5.02 9.34
N PRO A 250 1.85 -5.61 8.13
CA PRO A 250 1.34 -5.04 6.89
C PRO A 250 -0.14 -5.41 6.71
N THR A 251 -0.95 -5.14 7.72
CA THR A 251 -2.38 -5.48 7.74
C THR A 251 -3.20 -4.29 8.21
N SER A 252 -4.22 -3.92 7.43
CA SER A 252 -5.23 -2.92 7.77
C SER A 252 -6.48 -3.17 6.95
N GLU A 253 -7.65 -3.07 7.57
CA GLU A 253 -8.93 -3.12 6.91
C GLU A 253 -9.50 -1.71 6.78
N PHE A 254 -9.60 -1.20 5.55
CA PHE A 254 -10.14 0.11 5.24
C PHE A 254 -11.50 0.00 4.56
N TYR A 255 -12.40 0.93 4.87
CA TYR A 255 -13.74 0.95 4.31
C TYR A 255 -13.85 1.77 3.03
N ARG A 256 -13.39 3.01 3.09
CA ARG A 256 -13.44 3.98 2.00
C ARG A 256 -12.09 4.64 1.83
N LEU A 257 -11.91 5.33 0.73
CA LEU A 257 -10.68 6.05 0.44
C LEU A 257 -11.03 7.49 0.06
N THR A 258 -10.37 8.42 0.72
CA THR A 258 -10.35 9.83 0.29
C THR A 258 -8.91 10.25 0.08
N VAL A 259 -8.65 11.03 -0.95
CA VAL A 259 -7.36 11.69 -1.20
C VAL A 259 -7.53 13.19 -1.13
N ASP A 260 -6.51 13.90 -0.65
CA ASP A 260 -6.45 15.36 -0.70
C ASP A 260 -5.64 15.84 -1.91
N ASN A 261 -5.53 17.15 -2.06
CA ASN A 261 -4.80 17.81 -3.13
C ASN A 261 -3.47 18.42 -2.67
N GLN A 262 -2.91 17.97 -1.55
CA GLN A 262 -1.58 18.36 -1.08
C GLN A 262 -0.47 17.81 -2.00
N PHE A 263 0.73 18.25 -1.80
CA PHE A 263 1.91 17.69 -2.46
C PHE A 263 2.96 17.27 -1.40
N PRO A 264 3.30 15.97 -1.30
CA PRO A 264 2.57 14.84 -1.88
C PRO A 264 1.14 14.75 -1.30
N PHE A 265 0.20 14.20 -2.06
CA PHE A 265 -1.16 14.01 -1.56
C PHE A 265 -1.19 12.98 -0.44
N ARG A 266 -2.22 13.03 0.37
CA ARG A 266 -2.44 12.08 1.45
C ARG A 266 -3.67 11.23 1.16
N MET A 267 -3.61 10.01 1.63
CA MET A 267 -4.72 9.04 1.64
C MET A 267 -5.32 8.99 3.04
N TYR A 268 -6.63 8.92 3.11
CA TYR A 268 -7.41 8.89 4.36
C TYR A 268 -8.41 7.74 4.32
N ALA A 269 -8.59 7.06 5.45
CA ALA A 269 -9.61 6.03 5.62
C ALA A 269 -9.96 5.79 7.09
N GLY A 270 -11.18 5.32 7.35
CA GLY A 270 -11.54 4.62 8.57
C GLY A 270 -10.91 3.22 8.55
N GLN A 271 -10.28 2.84 9.66
CA GLN A 271 -9.62 1.55 9.85
C GLN A 271 -10.40 0.74 10.91
N GLN A 272 -11.01 -0.35 10.48
CA GLN A 272 -11.76 -1.24 11.36
C GLN A 272 -10.97 -1.57 12.63
N ASP A 273 -11.64 -1.46 13.77
CA ASP A 273 -11.17 -1.73 15.13
C ASP A 273 -9.97 -0.86 15.62
N ASN A 274 -9.54 0.15 14.84
CA ASN A 274 -8.37 0.94 15.24
C ASN A 274 -8.57 2.46 15.25
N SER A 275 -9.38 3.04 14.48
CA SER A 275 -9.71 4.46 14.33
C SER A 275 -9.61 4.92 12.87
N THR A 276 -9.31 6.18 12.63
CA THR A 276 -9.02 6.71 11.29
C THR A 276 -7.53 6.90 11.11
N ILE A 277 -7.10 6.94 9.85
CA ILE A 277 -5.68 7.16 9.53
C ILE A 277 -5.53 8.07 8.31
N SER A 278 -4.51 8.93 8.37
CA SER A 278 -3.98 9.68 7.24
C SER A 278 -2.55 9.27 6.94
N VAL A 279 -2.26 8.93 5.69
CA VAL A 279 -0.94 8.48 5.24
C VAL A 279 -0.54 9.25 3.97
N PRO A 280 0.67 9.83 3.88
CA PRO A 280 1.11 10.49 2.64
C PRO A 280 1.41 9.47 1.55
N SER A 281 1.14 9.83 0.30
CA SER A 281 1.40 8.98 -0.88
C SER A 281 2.90 8.75 -1.14
N ARG A 282 3.74 9.64 -0.66
CA ARG A 282 5.21 9.58 -0.79
C ARG A 282 5.87 9.83 0.56
N ALA A 283 7.06 9.28 0.78
CA ALA A 283 7.83 9.53 1.98
C ALA A 283 8.28 10.99 2.03
N ILE A 284 7.74 11.74 2.99
CA ILE A 284 8.32 13.01 3.38
C ILE A 284 9.63 12.68 4.12
N PRO A 285 10.69 13.50 4.04
CA PRO A 285 11.93 13.25 4.76
C PRO A 285 11.71 13.31 6.26
N ALA A 286 11.07 12.31 6.76
CA ALA A 286 10.89 12.03 8.17
C ALA A 286 11.52 10.67 8.43
N LEU A 287 11.94 10.49 9.62
CA LEU A 287 12.80 9.38 10.00
C LEU A 287 12.08 8.04 10.05
N THR A 288 10.75 8.07 10.21
CA THR A 288 9.92 6.86 10.28
C THR A 288 8.54 7.10 9.64
N PRO A 289 7.88 6.07 9.12
CA PRO A 289 6.49 6.17 8.66
C PRO A 289 5.54 6.71 9.74
N PHE A 290 5.77 6.34 11.01
CA PHE A 290 4.93 6.74 12.16
C PHE A 290 4.88 8.26 12.39
N GLU A 291 5.93 9.00 12.04
CA GLU A 291 5.97 10.46 12.18
C GLU A 291 5.10 11.17 11.14
N ASN A 292 4.71 10.46 10.09
CA ASN A 292 3.88 11.01 9.01
C ASN A 292 2.42 10.60 9.09
N TRP A 293 2.07 9.66 9.97
CA TRP A 293 0.70 9.21 10.17
C TRP A 293 0.03 10.05 11.25
N PHE A 294 -1.26 10.26 11.10
CA PHE A 294 -2.07 10.85 12.14
C PHE A 294 -3.52 10.37 12.06
N ASP A 295 -4.23 10.46 13.17
CA ASP A 295 -5.66 10.23 13.28
C ASP A 295 -6.43 11.39 12.66
N ALA A 296 -7.32 11.06 11.73
CA ALA A 296 -8.11 12.04 10.96
C ALA A 296 -9.39 12.50 11.68
N GLY A 297 -9.65 12.00 12.90
CA GLY A 297 -10.90 12.20 13.63
C GLY A 297 -12.00 11.23 13.20
N GLY A 298 -13.07 11.15 13.97
CA GLY A 298 -14.15 10.17 13.78
C GLY A 298 -13.84 8.83 14.43
N THR A 299 -14.37 7.75 13.85
CA THR A 299 -14.27 6.39 14.39
C THR A 299 -13.76 5.41 13.34
N GLU A 300 -13.57 4.16 13.69
CA GLU A 300 -13.06 3.09 12.80
C GLU A 300 -13.85 2.92 11.49
N CYS A 301 -15.13 3.24 11.49
CA CYS A 301 -16.01 3.09 10.33
C CYS A 301 -16.13 4.36 9.47
N SER A 302 -15.34 5.37 9.76
CA SER A 302 -15.48 6.69 9.14
C SER A 302 -15.33 6.66 7.62
N ASP A 303 -16.24 7.37 6.95
CA ASP A 303 -15.96 8.05 5.70
C ASP A 303 -15.39 9.43 6.01
N ILE A 304 -14.48 9.93 5.20
CA ILE A 304 -13.69 11.14 5.50
C ILE A 304 -13.78 12.10 4.33
N ALA A 305 -14.03 13.38 4.62
CA ALA A 305 -13.99 14.43 3.62
C ALA A 305 -13.04 15.55 4.03
N ILE A 306 -12.19 15.97 3.11
CA ILE A 306 -11.18 17.01 3.33
C ILE A 306 -11.66 18.33 2.72
N HIS A 307 -11.51 19.40 3.45
CA HIS A 307 -11.84 20.74 2.94
C HIS A 307 -10.96 21.08 1.72
N PRO A 308 -11.54 21.38 0.56
CA PRO A 308 -10.81 21.40 -0.72
C PRO A 308 -9.74 22.48 -0.84
N THR A 309 -9.79 23.55 -0.03
CA THR A 309 -8.82 24.65 -0.06
C THR A 309 -8.03 24.80 1.25
N ASN A 310 -8.38 24.04 2.30
CA ASN A 310 -7.62 24.02 3.55
C ASN A 310 -7.52 22.58 4.09
N PRO A 311 -6.50 21.83 3.75
CA PRO A 311 -6.37 20.41 4.13
C PRO A 311 -6.23 20.17 5.64
N ASN A 312 -6.08 21.23 6.44
CA ASN A 312 -6.10 21.12 7.89
C ASN A 312 -7.51 20.94 8.48
N ILE A 313 -8.56 21.14 7.67
CA ILE A 313 -9.95 20.94 8.08
C ILE A 313 -10.45 19.61 7.54
N ILE A 314 -10.84 18.73 8.45
CA ILE A 314 -11.29 17.37 8.17
C ILE A 314 -12.68 17.17 8.75
N TYR A 315 -13.53 16.48 8.02
CA TYR A 315 -14.85 16.02 8.43
C TYR A 315 -14.88 14.50 8.35
N SER A 316 -15.34 13.84 9.41
CA SER A 316 -15.37 12.38 9.51
C SER A 316 -16.69 11.90 10.08
N THR A 317 -17.21 10.83 9.53
CA THR A 317 -18.42 10.15 10.03
C THR A 317 -18.08 9.14 11.13
N GLY A 318 -19.07 8.55 11.79
CA GLY A 318 -18.86 7.57 12.85
C GLY A 318 -20.13 6.81 13.22
N TYR A 319 -20.06 6.04 14.29
CA TYR A 319 -21.19 5.24 14.79
C TYR A 319 -22.45 6.07 15.01
N SER A 320 -23.60 5.44 14.83
CA SER A 320 -24.90 6.01 15.21
C SER A 320 -25.18 7.42 14.64
N GLY A 321 -24.51 7.77 13.50
CA GLY A 321 -24.61 9.10 12.92
C GLY A 321 -23.68 10.13 13.56
N GLU A 322 -22.68 9.72 14.34
CA GLU A 322 -21.64 10.62 14.84
C GLU A 322 -20.94 11.32 13.68
N PHE A 323 -20.67 12.62 13.87
CA PHE A 323 -20.02 13.45 12.90
C PHE A 323 -18.97 14.33 13.59
N THR A 324 -17.73 14.25 13.12
CA THR A 324 -16.60 14.96 13.71
C THR A 324 -16.09 16.05 12.76
N TYR A 325 -15.91 17.25 13.28
CA TYR A 325 -15.11 18.32 12.69
C TYR A 325 -13.77 18.36 13.40
N LYS A 326 -12.67 18.36 12.64
CA LYS A 326 -11.29 18.44 13.16
C LYS A 326 -10.51 19.52 12.41
N ASN A 327 -9.75 20.31 13.16
CA ASN A 327 -8.81 21.29 12.62
C ASN A 327 -7.40 20.96 13.13
N LEU A 328 -6.54 20.50 12.22
CA LEU A 328 -5.17 20.09 12.54
C LEU A 328 -4.26 21.26 12.96
N GLU A 329 -4.55 22.47 12.51
CA GLU A 329 -3.75 23.66 12.82
C GLU A 329 -3.96 24.12 14.26
N THR A 330 -5.21 24.06 14.73
CA THR A 330 -5.58 24.53 16.09
C THR A 330 -5.71 23.40 17.10
N GLY A 331 -5.81 22.16 16.64
CA GLY A 331 -6.12 20.99 17.46
C GLY A 331 -7.59 20.94 17.92
N GLU A 332 -8.47 21.78 17.37
CA GLU A 332 -9.91 21.73 17.67
C GLU A 332 -10.53 20.47 17.08
N GLU A 333 -11.30 19.77 17.90
CA GLU A 333 -12.09 18.60 17.49
C GLU A 333 -13.45 18.63 18.19
N TYR A 334 -14.54 18.52 17.41
CA TYR A 334 -15.90 18.56 17.93
C TYR A 334 -16.75 17.48 17.29
N GLN A 335 -17.59 16.84 18.09
CA GLN A 335 -18.70 16.03 17.62
C GLN A 335 -19.91 16.92 17.35
N ARG A 336 -20.46 16.81 16.12
CA ARG A 336 -21.52 17.69 15.60
C ARG A 336 -22.59 16.90 14.85
N THR A 337 -23.02 15.82 15.43
CA THR A 337 -23.98 14.86 14.90
C THR A 337 -25.29 15.52 14.43
N PRO A 338 -25.83 15.19 13.25
CA PRO A 338 -27.09 15.74 12.77
C PRO A 338 -28.28 15.46 13.70
N TYR A 339 -28.29 14.27 14.31
CA TYR A 339 -29.29 13.87 15.27
C TYR A 339 -28.76 12.82 16.23
N VAL A 340 -28.90 13.06 17.52
CA VAL A 340 -28.34 12.18 18.55
C VAL A 340 -29.32 11.06 18.87
N HIS A 341 -28.96 9.84 18.58
CA HIS A 341 -29.60 8.64 19.07
C HIS A 341 -28.66 7.45 19.12
N LEU A 342 -29.03 6.43 19.85
CA LEU A 342 -28.28 5.19 19.98
C LEU A 342 -28.85 4.17 18.99
N THR A 343 -27.99 3.59 18.15
CA THR A 343 -28.39 2.52 17.21
C THR A 343 -28.27 1.13 17.81
N GLU A 344 -27.30 0.96 18.72
CA GLU A 344 -27.01 -0.31 19.38
C GLU A 344 -28.19 -0.76 20.22
N GLY A 345 -28.71 -1.95 19.92
CA GLY A 345 -29.84 -2.55 20.64
C GLY A 345 -31.22 -1.87 20.42
N THR A 346 -31.29 -0.93 19.47
CA THR A 346 -32.54 -0.24 19.11
C THR A 346 -33.25 -0.91 17.94
N ARG A 347 -34.55 -0.96 17.95
CA ARG A 347 -35.33 -1.41 16.81
C ARG A 347 -35.12 -0.50 15.61
N GLN A 348 -34.96 -1.07 14.41
CA GLN A 348 -34.74 -0.31 13.20
C GLN A 348 -35.83 0.70 12.87
N ASP A 349 -37.11 0.37 13.15
CA ASP A 349 -38.26 1.26 12.93
C ASP A 349 -38.37 2.41 13.94
N GLU A 350 -37.67 2.36 15.06
CA GLU A 350 -37.57 3.43 16.05
C GLU A 350 -36.51 4.48 15.68
N LEU A 351 -35.62 4.16 14.74
CA LEU A 351 -34.58 5.08 14.28
C LEU A 351 -35.19 6.18 13.40
N LYS A 352 -35.26 7.42 13.91
CA LYS A 352 -35.74 8.56 13.14
C LYS A 352 -34.90 8.78 11.87
N TYR A 353 -33.58 8.68 11.98
CA TYR A 353 -32.64 8.70 10.88
C TYR A 353 -31.77 7.43 10.93
N ARG A 354 -31.70 6.74 9.83
CA ARG A 354 -30.95 5.50 9.71
C ARG A 354 -29.57 5.79 9.11
N PHE A 355 -28.57 6.01 9.98
CA PHE A 355 -27.18 6.15 9.59
C PHE A 355 -26.56 4.74 9.54
N GLN A 356 -26.06 4.38 8.38
CA GLN A 356 -25.34 3.11 8.21
C GLN A 356 -23.96 3.18 8.89
N TRP A 357 -23.34 2.04 9.16
CA TRP A 357 -22.02 1.90 9.79
C TRP A 357 -20.98 2.88 9.21
N ASN A 358 -20.81 2.90 7.90
CA ASN A 358 -19.92 3.80 7.17
C ASN A 358 -20.70 4.72 6.21
N TYR A 359 -21.61 5.50 6.75
CA TYR A 359 -22.44 6.42 5.97
C TYR A 359 -21.62 7.52 5.27
N PRO A 360 -22.04 7.96 4.07
CA PRO A 360 -21.23 8.82 3.22
C PRO A 360 -21.18 10.28 3.68
N VAL A 361 -20.03 10.94 3.39
CA VAL A 361 -19.82 12.39 3.56
C VAL A 361 -19.08 12.97 2.37
N PHE A 362 -19.45 14.18 1.95
CA PHE A 362 -18.60 15.00 1.07
C PHE A 362 -18.65 16.48 1.45
N VAL A 363 -17.58 17.21 1.08
CA VAL A 363 -17.53 18.68 1.11
C VAL A 363 -17.69 19.18 -0.31
N SER A 364 -18.57 20.17 -0.52
CA SER A 364 -18.79 20.75 -1.84
C SER A 364 -17.52 21.34 -2.43
N LYS A 365 -17.25 21.01 -3.68
CA LYS A 365 -16.13 21.56 -4.46
C LYS A 365 -16.36 23.02 -4.82
N TYR A 366 -17.61 23.48 -4.84
CA TYR A 366 -18.00 24.84 -5.23
C TYR A 366 -18.12 25.79 -4.03
N ASN A 367 -18.66 25.29 -2.92
CA ASN A 367 -18.70 26.03 -1.67
C ASN A 367 -18.13 25.18 -0.53
N PRO A 368 -16.88 25.39 -0.15
CA PRO A 368 -16.19 24.57 0.86
C PRO A 368 -16.80 24.62 2.28
N ASN A 369 -17.75 25.50 2.54
CA ASN A 369 -18.51 25.51 3.79
C ASN A 369 -19.69 24.52 3.78
N ASP A 370 -20.13 24.06 2.60
CA ASP A 370 -21.24 23.14 2.48
C ASP A 370 -20.76 21.71 2.60
N VAL A 371 -21.25 21.01 3.60
CA VAL A 371 -20.95 19.60 3.88
C VAL A 371 -22.25 18.81 3.88
N TYR A 372 -22.21 17.65 3.25
CA TYR A 372 -23.38 16.78 3.07
C TYR A 372 -23.11 15.40 3.66
N VAL A 373 -24.12 14.82 4.31
CA VAL A 373 -24.09 13.44 4.80
C VAL A 373 -25.42 12.73 4.50
N GLY A 374 -25.34 11.38 4.39
CA GLY A 374 -26.51 10.53 4.10
C GLY A 374 -26.96 9.71 5.31
N SER A 375 -28.26 9.84 5.71
CA SER A 375 -28.96 8.84 6.52
C SER A 375 -29.95 8.10 5.60
N ASN A 376 -31.24 8.00 5.94
CA ASN A 376 -32.29 7.74 4.94
C ASN A 376 -32.68 9.01 4.17
N VAL A 377 -32.22 10.17 4.62
CA VAL A 377 -32.37 11.48 3.97
C VAL A 377 -30.97 12.13 3.83
N VAL A 378 -30.89 13.15 2.97
CA VAL A 378 -29.65 13.95 2.83
C VAL A 378 -29.72 15.11 3.81
N HIS A 379 -28.68 15.22 4.65
CA HIS A 379 -28.44 16.33 5.55
C HIS A 379 -27.36 17.25 4.97
N LYS A 380 -27.55 18.56 5.12
CA LYS A 380 -26.61 19.59 4.71
C LYS A 380 -26.27 20.51 5.88
N THR A 381 -25.03 20.94 5.97
CA THR A 381 -24.60 22.04 6.84
C THR A 381 -23.73 23.02 6.05
N SER A 382 -23.78 24.31 6.43
CA SER A 382 -22.94 25.38 5.84
C SER A 382 -22.17 26.16 6.89
N ASN A 383 -22.08 25.64 8.12
CA ASN A 383 -21.49 26.36 9.26
C ASN A 383 -20.69 25.45 10.20
N LYS A 384 -19.86 24.57 9.65
CA LYS A 384 -19.02 23.61 10.40
C LYS A 384 -19.86 22.70 11.30
N ALA A 385 -20.98 22.22 10.75
CA ALA A 385 -21.90 21.30 11.41
C ALA A 385 -22.57 21.87 12.71
N VAL A 386 -22.62 23.18 12.91
CA VAL A 386 -23.35 23.76 14.04
C VAL A 386 -24.86 23.54 13.88
N ASN A 387 -25.37 23.66 12.64
CA ASN A 387 -26.76 23.38 12.29
C ASN A 387 -26.82 22.49 11.06
N TRP A 388 -27.85 21.67 11.00
CA TRP A 388 -28.13 20.77 9.88
C TRP A 388 -29.53 21.05 9.33
N GLU A 389 -29.67 21.04 8.02
CA GLU A 389 -30.91 21.05 7.29
C GLU A 389 -31.12 19.76 6.50
N ILE A 390 -32.36 19.33 6.33
CA ILE A 390 -32.72 18.19 5.50
C ILE A 390 -33.11 18.74 4.14
N ILE A 391 -32.48 18.24 3.09
CA ILE A 391 -32.68 18.68 1.72
C ILE A 391 -33.30 17.60 0.82
N SER A 392 -33.77 16.48 1.39
CA SER A 392 -34.43 15.42 0.63
C SER A 392 -35.59 14.79 1.41
N PRO A 393 -36.55 14.15 0.71
CA PRO A 393 -37.41 13.14 1.33
C PRO A 393 -36.58 11.89 1.72
N ASP A 394 -37.22 10.86 2.30
CA ASP A 394 -36.64 9.54 2.44
C ASP A 394 -36.39 8.92 1.04
N LEU A 395 -35.10 8.68 0.69
CA LEU A 395 -34.63 8.22 -0.61
C LEU A 395 -34.41 6.69 -0.66
N THR A 396 -34.97 5.97 0.30
CA THR A 396 -34.87 4.51 0.42
C THR A 396 -36.13 3.79 0.01
N ARG A 397 -36.12 2.45 -0.02
CA ARG A 397 -37.34 1.65 -0.29
C ARG A 397 -38.29 1.56 0.89
N ARG A 398 -37.91 2.08 2.06
CA ARG A 398 -38.72 2.02 3.30
C ARG A 398 -39.15 0.60 3.64
N LEU A 399 -38.24 -0.37 3.48
CA LEU A 399 -38.57 -1.78 3.66
C LEU A 399 -38.98 -2.13 5.09
N LEU A 400 -38.62 -1.30 6.06
CA LEU A 400 -38.95 -1.46 7.48
C LEU A 400 -40.41 -1.27 7.77
N GLU A 401 -41.16 -0.49 6.98
CA GLU A 401 -42.55 -0.17 7.22
C GLU A 401 -43.51 -1.36 7.05
N ASN A 402 -43.05 -2.41 6.31
CA ASN A 402 -43.91 -3.54 5.92
C ASN A 402 -43.29 -4.91 6.20
N ASP A 403 -42.21 -4.98 6.96
CA ASP A 403 -41.46 -6.22 7.22
C ASP A 403 -40.90 -6.23 8.65
N GLU A 404 -41.59 -6.95 9.54
CA GLU A 404 -41.28 -7.01 10.97
C GLU A 404 -39.84 -7.55 11.21
N GLU A 405 -39.37 -8.50 10.39
CA GLU A 405 -37.98 -9.00 10.52
C GLU A 405 -36.95 -7.90 10.29
N LYS A 406 -37.23 -6.95 9.40
CA LYS A 406 -36.33 -5.83 9.14
C LYS A 406 -36.47 -4.68 10.12
N ALA A 407 -37.67 -4.54 10.69
CA ALA A 407 -38.03 -3.47 11.64
C ALA A 407 -37.51 -3.76 13.05
N ASP A 408 -37.33 -5.02 13.41
CA ASP A 408 -36.93 -5.43 14.76
C ASP A 408 -35.45 -5.18 15.07
N ILE A 409 -35.06 -5.42 16.30
CA ILE A 409 -33.65 -5.41 16.71
C ILE A 409 -32.88 -6.50 15.94
N PRO A 410 -31.81 -6.16 15.22
CA PRO A 410 -31.03 -7.15 14.48
C PRO A 410 -30.49 -8.30 15.33
N GLY A 411 -30.37 -9.49 14.73
CA GLY A 411 -29.84 -10.70 15.37
C GLY A 411 -30.89 -11.69 15.84
N GLY A 412 -30.42 -12.78 16.44
CA GLY A 412 -31.29 -13.83 17.01
C GLY A 412 -31.35 -15.11 16.18
N PRO A 413 -32.01 -16.15 16.66
CA PRO A 413 -32.82 -16.20 17.88
C PRO A 413 -32.03 -16.41 19.19
N ILE A 414 -30.68 -16.54 19.15
CA ILE A 414 -29.88 -16.77 20.37
C ILE A 414 -29.56 -15.45 21.05
N GLN A 415 -28.87 -14.56 20.35
CA GLN A 415 -28.49 -13.23 20.82
C GLN A 415 -28.79 -12.19 19.74
N ASN A 416 -29.19 -11.00 20.14
CA ASN A 416 -29.26 -9.88 19.23
C ASN A 416 -27.84 -9.44 18.82
N ASP A 417 -27.74 -8.85 17.63
CA ASP A 417 -26.50 -8.28 17.09
C ASP A 417 -26.83 -6.97 16.38
N ALA A 418 -27.01 -5.93 17.17
CA ALA A 418 -27.36 -4.60 16.72
C ALA A 418 -26.19 -3.66 16.95
N THR A 419 -25.13 -3.74 16.13
CA THR A 419 -23.89 -2.96 16.26
C THR A 419 -23.88 -1.69 15.41
N GLY A 420 -24.92 -1.51 14.54
CA GLY A 420 -24.96 -0.43 13.56
C GLY A 420 -24.61 -0.87 12.13
N VAL A 421 -23.88 -1.99 11.96
CA VAL A 421 -23.62 -2.61 10.64
C VAL A 421 -24.91 -3.10 9.97
N GLU A 422 -25.91 -3.43 10.77
CA GLU A 422 -27.22 -3.96 10.40
C GLU A 422 -28.25 -2.86 10.08
N VAL A 423 -27.93 -1.57 10.31
CA VAL A 423 -28.79 -0.46 9.91
C VAL A 423 -29.02 -0.54 8.41
N TYR A 424 -30.30 -0.61 8.02
CA TYR A 424 -30.68 -0.88 6.64
C TYR A 424 -31.72 0.12 6.12
N SER A 425 -31.91 0.16 4.81
CA SER A 425 -32.69 1.21 4.13
C SER A 425 -32.11 2.60 4.43
N SER A 426 -30.81 2.77 4.13
CA SER A 426 -30.01 3.97 4.34
C SER A 426 -29.30 4.41 3.05
N ILE A 427 -28.92 5.68 2.98
CA ILE A 427 -28.05 6.19 1.91
C ILE A 427 -26.63 5.65 2.13
N PHE A 428 -26.06 5.06 1.09
CA PHE A 428 -24.76 4.42 1.13
C PHE A 428 -23.73 5.03 0.17
N ALA A 429 -24.20 5.76 -0.87
CA ALA A 429 -23.36 6.54 -1.78
C ALA A 429 -23.96 7.93 -1.97
N LEU A 430 -23.12 8.96 -1.99
CA LEU A 430 -23.54 10.36 -2.07
C LEU A 430 -22.43 11.16 -2.75
N GLU A 431 -22.74 11.82 -3.90
CA GLU A 431 -21.75 12.52 -4.71
C GLU A 431 -22.32 13.82 -5.33
N GLU A 432 -21.49 14.89 -5.34
CA GLU A 432 -21.75 16.15 -6.04
C GLU A 432 -21.12 16.15 -7.44
N SER A 433 -21.88 16.60 -8.43
CA SER A 433 -21.41 16.67 -9.81
C SER A 433 -20.16 17.58 -9.96
N PRO A 434 -19.13 17.19 -10.71
CA PRO A 434 -17.99 18.06 -11.00
C PRO A 434 -18.35 19.19 -12.01
N HIS A 435 -19.58 19.22 -12.55
CA HIS A 435 -20.00 20.18 -13.57
C HIS A 435 -21.05 21.18 -13.07
N ASN A 436 -21.78 20.86 -11.96
CA ASN A 436 -22.91 21.63 -11.49
C ASN A 436 -23.12 21.45 -9.98
N ASP A 437 -23.06 22.54 -9.22
CA ASP A 437 -23.23 22.60 -7.76
C ASP A 437 -24.64 22.21 -7.26
N LYS A 438 -25.60 22.16 -8.16
CA LYS A 438 -27.00 21.76 -7.86
C LYS A 438 -27.31 20.31 -8.15
N GLU A 439 -26.36 19.60 -8.77
CA GLU A 439 -26.53 18.21 -9.14
C GLU A 439 -25.88 17.29 -8.09
N ILE A 440 -26.72 16.52 -7.39
CA ILE A 440 -26.30 15.55 -6.37
C ILE A 440 -26.92 14.19 -6.70
N TRP A 441 -26.11 13.15 -6.65
CA TRP A 441 -26.51 11.76 -6.86
C TRP A 441 -26.48 11.00 -5.54
N VAL A 442 -27.47 10.13 -5.35
CA VAL A 442 -27.65 9.35 -4.11
C VAL A 442 -27.89 7.89 -4.47
N GLY A 443 -27.20 6.99 -3.77
CA GLY A 443 -27.44 5.55 -3.83
C GLY A 443 -27.75 4.98 -2.45
N SER A 444 -28.75 4.10 -2.36
CA SER A 444 -29.12 3.44 -1.10
C SER A 444 -28.59 2.00 -1.02
N ASP A 445 -28.46 1.48 0.20
CA ASP A 445 -28.07 0.09 0.47
C ASP A 445 -29.17 -0.93 0.09
N ASP A 446 -30.41 -0.47 -0.06
CA ASP A 446 -31.57 -1.25 -0.51
C ASP A 446 -31.88 -1.09 -2.02
N GLY A 447 -30.96 -0.46 -2.78
CA GLY A 447 -30.88 -0.52 -4.24
C GLY A 447 -31.71 0.53 -4.98
N LEU A 448 -31.79 1.76 -4.49
CA LEU A 448 -32.32 2.91 -5.23
C LEU A 448 -31.20 3.88 -5.63
N ILE A 449 -31.39 4.51 -6.78
CA ILE A 449 -30.54 5.61 -7.26
C ILE A 449 -31.45 6.82 -7.49
N HIS A 450 -31.11 7.94 -6.86
CA HIS A 450 -31.82 9.21 -7.00
C HIS A 450 -30.88 10.31 -7.47
N ILE A 451 -31.43 11.31 -8.14
CA ILE A 451 -30.72 12.51 -8.56
C ILE A 451 -31.55 13.75 -8.22
N THR A 452 -30.90 14.80 -7.75
CA THR A 452 -31.40 16.18 -7.80
C THR A 452 -30.59 16.99 -8.78
N ARG A 453 -31.21 17.97 -9.46
CA ARG A 453 -30.54 18.91 -10.37
C ARG A 453 -30.87 20.37 -10.03
N ASP A 454 -31.47 20.58 -8.88
CA ASP A 454 -31.92 21.87 -8.39
C ASP A 454 -31.52 22.12 -6.92
N GLY A 455 -30.49 21.43 -6.46
CA GLY A 455 -29.94 21.60 -5.11
C GLY A 455 -30.77 20.97 -3.99
N GLY A 456 -31.54 19.93 -4.30
CA GLY A 456 -32.35 19.22 -3.32
C GLY A 456 -33.83 19.65 -3.24
N ILE A 457 -34.28 20.62 -4.08
CA ILE A 457 -35.66 21.04 -4.12
C ILE A 457 -36.57 19.91 -4.64
N SER A 458 -36.10 19.18 -5.64
CA SER A 458 -36.76 17.98 -6.15
C SER A 458 -35.78 16.83 -6.35
N TRP A 459 -36.29 15.58 -6.22
CA TRP A 459 -35.52 14.35 -6.36
C TRP A 459 -36.25 13.40 -7.33
N GLN A 460 -35.47 12.88 -8.29
CA GLN A 460 -35.94 11.93 -9.28
C GLN A 460 -35.33 10.54 -9.01
N ASN A 461 -36.16 9.50 -8.96
CA ASN A 461 -35.70 8.12 -8.96
C ASN A 461 -35.31 7.70 -10.37
N ILE A 462 -34.07 7.31 -10.57
CA ILE A 462 -33.48 6.91 -11.86
C ILE A 462 -32.99 5.46 -11.85
N THR A 463 -33.45 4.65 -10.90
CA THR A 463 -33.01 3.26 -10.69
C THR A 463 -33.33 2.36 -11.88
N PRO A 464 -32.35 1.68 -12.48
CA PRO A 464 -32.58 0.73 -13.56
C PRO A 464 -32.98 -0.66 -13.05
N ASN A 465 -34.19 -0.81 -12.53
CA ASN A 465 -34.71 -2.04 -11.87
C ASN A 465 -34.63 -3.33 -12.72
N LYS A 466 -34.39 -3.24 -14.03
CA LYS A 466 -34.22 -4.40 -14.93
C LYS A 466 -32.76 -4.81 -15.11
N ILE A 467 -31.82 -4.00 -14.67
CA ILE A 467 -30.36 -4.19 -14.91
C ILE A 467 -29.64 -4.57 -13.63
N ILE A 468 -29.97 -3.88 -12.53
CA ILE A 468 -29.38 -4.20 -11.21
C ILE A 468 -30.29 -5.12 -10.40
N PRO A 469 -29.73 -5.92 -9.48
CA PRO A 469 -30.52 -6.81 -8.62
C PRO A 469 -31.40 -6.01 -7.66
N TYR A 470 -32.59 -6.53 -7.37
CA TYR A 470 -33.47 -5.98 -6.32
C TYR A 470 -32.73 -6.00 -4.97
N GLN A 471 -32.75 -4.89 -4.25
CA GLN A 471 -32.03 -4.71 -2.99
C GLN A 471 -30.48 -4.85 -3.13
N GLY A 472 -29.91 -4.66 -4.31
CA GLY A 472 -28.46 -4.58 -4.48
C GLY A 472 -27.93 -3.26 -3.94
N THR A 473 -26.95 -3.30 -3.05
CA THR A 473 -26.35 -2.11 -2.44
C THR A 473 -25.64 -1.25 -3.47
N ILE A 474 -26.02 0.01 -3.59
CA ILE A 474 -25.34 1.01 -4.38
C ILE A 474 -24.10 1.45 -3.58
N ASN A 475 -22.95 0.85 -3.87
CA ASN A 475 -21.75 1.04 -3.04
C ASN A 475 -20.95 2.30 -3.40
N LYS A 476 -20.80 2.58 -4.68
CA LYS A 476 -20.10 3.78 -5.16
C LYS A 476 -20.77 4.34 -6.39
N ILE A 477 -20.88 5.66 -6.43
CA ILE A 477 -21.26 6.46 -7.60
C ILE A 477 -20.03 7.27 -7.98
N GLU A 478 -19.59 7.15 -9.23
CA GLU A 478 -18.51 7.91 -9.83
C GLU A 478 -19.07 8.83 -10.89
N LEU A 479 -19.01 10.14 -10.65
CA LEU A 479 -19.50 11.14 -11.60
C LEU A 479 -18.35 11.60 -12.50
N SER A 480 -18.49 11.38 -13.79
CA SER A 480 -17.44 11.60 -14.78
C SER A 480 -17.05 13.08 -14.89
N SER A 481 -15.75 13.37 -14.84
CA SER A 481 -15.22 14.71 -15.16
C SER A 481 -15.29 15.06 -16.65
N HIS A 482 -15.53 14.08 -17.53
CA HIS A 482 -15.51 14.26 -18.99
C HIS A 482 -16.83 14.71 -19.59
N LYS A 483 -17.95 14.47 -18.90
CA LYS A 483 -19.25 14.77 -19.44
C LYS A 483 -20.31 14.89 -18.35
N GLU A 484 -21.02 15.99 -18.33
CA GLU A 484 -22.19 16.20 -17.47
C GLU A 484 -23.25 15.10 -17.71
N GLY A 485 -23.85 14.59 -16.63
CA GLY A 485 -24.83 13.50 -16.68
C GLY A 485 -24.28 12.12 -16.99
N ARG A 486 -22.94 11.97 -17.07
CA ARG A 486 -22.27 10.66 -17.15
C ARG A 486 -21.89 10.19 -15.78
N ALA A 487 -22.31 8.96 -15.46
CA ALA A 487 -22.01 8.30 -14.18
C ALA A 487 -21.73 6.82 -14.35
N LEU A 488 -20.83 6.30 -13.53
CA LEU A 488 -20.62 4.87 -13.31
C LEU A 488 -21.08 4.52 -11.89
N VAL A 489 -21.72 3.38 -11.75
CA VAL A 489 -22.23 2.95 -10.44
C VAL A 489 -21.81 1.51 -10.19
N ALA A 490 -21.10 1.27 -9.08
CA ALA A 490 -20.77 -0.06 -8.59
C ALA A 490 -21.86 -0.55 -7.65
N VAL A 491 -22.39 -1.74 -7.93
CA VAL A 491 -23.44 -2.37 -7.15
C VAL A 491 -23.02 -3.76 -6.74
N TYR A 492 -23.22 -4.13 -5.48
CA TYR A 492 -23.05 -5.50 -5.02
C TYR A 492 -24.31 -6.06 -4.38
N ASN A 493 -24.43 -7.41 -4.43
CA ASN A 493 -25.59 -8.10 -3.85
C ASN A 493 -25.20 -9.41 -3.15
N TYR A 494 -23.95 -9.52 -2.72
CA TYR A 494 -23.42 -10.75 -2.12
C TYR A 494 -24.14 -11.17 -0.83
N ARG A 495 -24.63 -10.18 -0.03
CA ARG A 495 -25.42 -10.44 1.19
C ARG A 495 -26.76 -11.09 0.89
N ASN A 496 -27.24 -11.01 -0.36
CA ASN A 496 -28.40 -11.73 -0.88
C ASN A 496 -27.97 -12.95 -1.75
N ASN A 497 -26.74 -13.45 -1.56
CA ASN A 497 -26.18 -14.63 -2.23
C ASN A 497 -26.03 -14.46 -3.76
N ASP A 498 -25.86 -13.23 -4.26
CA ASP A 498 -25.55 -12.93 -5.65
C ASP A 498 -24.18 -12.27 -5.74
N PHE A 499 -23.21 -13.00 -6.28
CA PHE A 499 -21.79 -12.60 -6.35
C PHE A 499 -21.38 -12.02 -7.71
N LYS A 500 -22.33 -11.74 -8.60
CA LYS A 500 -22.01 -11.20 -9.92
C LYS A 500 -21.44 -9.78 -9.84
N PRO A 501 -20.54 -9.41 -10.76
CA PRO A 501 -20.06 -8.06 -10.89
C PRO A 501 -21.13 -7.17 -11.55
N TYR A 502 -21.45 -6.05 -10.93
CA TYR A 502 -22.37 -5.06 -11.48
C TYR A 502 -21.70 -3.68 -11.49
N ILE A 503 -21.32 -3.21 -12.69
CA ILE A 503 -21.03 -1.80 -12.96
C ILE A 503 -21.99 -1.35 -14.05
N ILE A 504 -22.78 -0.33 -13.75
CA ILE A 504 -23.69 0.29 -14.72
C ILE A 504 -23.20 1.68 -15.11
N LEU A 505 -23.39 2.02 -16.36
CA LEU A 505 -22.99 3.29 -16.98
C LEU A 505 -24.19 4.00 -17.56
N THR A 506 -24.30 5.30 -17.31
CA THR A 506 -25.19 6.22 -18.01
C THR A 506 -24.40 7.37 -18.63
N ASP A 507 -24.90 7.98 -19.69
CA ASP A 507 -24.38 9.19 -20.32
C ASP A 507 -25.44 10.31 -20.40
N ASP A 508 -26.57 10.17 -19.71
CA ASP A 508 -27.76 11.02 -19.84
C ASP A 508 -28.59 11.12 -18.55
N PHE A 509 -27.92 11.37 -17.42
CA PHE A 509 -28.54 11.58 -16.10
C PHE A 509 -29.41 10.39 -15.64
N GLY A 510 -29.07 9.16 -16.03
CA GLY A 510 -29.80 7.96 -15.66
C GLY A 510 -31.07 7.69 -16.48
N ALA A 511 -31.31 8.43 -17.57
CA ALA A 511 -32.41 8.13 -18.48
C ALA A 511 -32.23 6.78 -19.19
N ASN A 512 -30.99 6.45 -19.54
CA ASN A 512 -30.60 5.15 -20.08
C ASN A 512 -29.38 4.59 -19.34
N TRP A 513 -29.42 3.29 -19.05
CA TRP A 513 -28.37 2.58 -18.36
C TRP A 513 -27.88 1.37 -19.14
N LYS A 514 -26.59 1.07 -18.99
CA LYS A 514 -25.94 -0.10 -19.57
C LYS A 514 -25.12 -0.85 -18.51
N LEU A 515 -25.30 -2.16 -18.39
CA LEU A 515 -24.39 -3.04 -17.67
C LEU A 515 -23.10 -3.23 -18.48
N ILE A 516 -21.96 -2.92 -17.87
CA ILE A 516 -20.65 -2.96 -18.56
C ILE A 516 -19.70 -4.06 -18.05
N THR A 517 -20.22 -5.01 -17.25
CA THR A 517 -19.46 -6.11 -16.66
C THR A 517 -19.95 -7.49 -17.03
N GLU A 518 -20.79 -7.61 -18.07
CA GLU A 518 -21.39 -8.89 -18.45
C GLU A 518 -20.48 -9.72 -19.35
N ASN A 519 -19.90 -10.81 -18.82
CA ASN A 519 -19.10 -11.81 -19.54
C ASN A 519 -17.94 -11.23 -20.37
N ASN A 520 -17.27 -10.19 -19.90
CA ASN A 520 -16.32 -9.41 -20.69
C ASN A 520 -14.97 -9.17 -19.99
N GLY A 521 -14.57 -10.07 -19.10
CA GLY A 521 -13.23 -10.08 -18.49
C GLY A 521 -13.22 -10.15 -16.97
N ILE A 522 -14.21 -9.59 -16.26
CA ILE A 522 -14.38 -9.80 -14.82
C ILE A 522 -15.11 -11.13 -14.58
N PRO A 523 -14.56 -12.05 -13.77
CA PRO A 523 -15.21 -13.32 -13.47
C PRO A 523 -16.58 -13.14 -12.80
N SER A 524 -17.53 -14.02 -13.10
CA SER A 524 -18.93 -13.91 -12.64
C SER A 524 -19.15 -14.06 -11.13
N ASN A 525 -18.11 -14.40 -10.38
CA ASN A 525 -18.12 -14.47 -8.90
C ASN A 525 -17.23 -13.42 -8.24
N HIS A 526 -16.76 -12.43 -8.99
CA HIS A 526 -15.97 -11.29 -8.49
C HIS A 526 -16.87 -10.06 -8.41
N PHE A 527 -17.73 -9.99 -7.38
CA PHE A 527 -18.58 -8.81 -7.22
C PHE A 527 -17.76 -7.55 -7.02
N VAL A 528 -18.28 -6.43 -7.54
CA VAL A 528 -17.57 -5.14 -7.56
C VAL A 528 -17.93 -4.34 -6.31
N ARG A 529 -16.92 -3.68 -5.73
CA ARG A 529 -17.08 -2.73 -4.63
C ARG A 529 -16.80 -1.29 -5.07
N ALA A 530 -15.81 -1.08 -5.93
CA ALA A 530 -15.35 0.25 -6.33
C ALA A 530 -15.29 0.39 -7.86
N VAL A 531 -15.48 1.61 -8.33
CA VAL A 531 -15.31 2.02 -9.73
C VAL A 531 -14.79 3.44 -9.75
N SER A 532 -13.83 3.73 -10.65
CA SER A 532 -13.34 5.08 -10.92
C SER A 532 -13.06 5.27 -12.41
N GLU A 533 -13.39 6.43 -12.98
CA GLU A 533 -13.04 6.79 -14.34
C GLU A 533 -11.81 7.70 -14.33
N ASP A 534 -10.81 7.40 -15.17
CA ASP A 534 -9.61 8.21 -15.30
C ASP A 534 -9.96 9.66 -15.72
N PRO A 535 -9.56 10.69 -14.96
CA PRO A 535 -9.95 12.08 -15.23
C PRO A 535 -9.27 12.67 -16.48
N VAL A 536 -8.18 12.03 -16.96
CA VAL A 536 -7.44 12.47 -18.16
C VAL A 536 -7.91 11.71 -19.40
N LYS A 537 -8.19 10.41 -19.26
CA LYS A 537 -8.52 9.52 -20.37
C LYS A 537 -9.94 8.99 -20.30
N LYS A 538 -10.88 9.64 -20.97
CA LYS A 538 -12.26 9.15 -21.06
C LYS A 538 -12.34 7.71 -21.52
N GLY A 539 -13.07 6.89 -20.74
CA GLY A 539 -13.31 5.48 -21.04
C GLY A 539 -12.19 4.53 -20.60
N LEU A 540 -11.12 5.04 -19.98
CA LEU A 540 -10.26 4.27 -19.11
C LEU A 540 -10.95 4.21 -17.75
N ILE A 541 -11.36 3.01 -17.35
CA ILE A 541 -12.15 2.78 -16.15
C ILE A 541 -11.43 1.74 -15.31
N TYR A 542 -11.34 1.98 -14.01
CA TYR A 542 -10.80 1.07 -13.01
C TYR A 542 -11.95 0.44 -12.20
N ALA A 543 -11.80 -0.82 -11.82
CA ALA A 543 -12.78 -1.53 -11.01
C ALA A 543 -12.10 -2.33 -9.90
N GLY A 544 -12.56 -2.13 -8.67
CA GLY A 544 -12.19 -2.89 -7.48
C GLY A 544 -13.20 -3.98 -7.18
N THR A 545 -12.73 -5.22 -7.04
CA THR A 545 -13.57 -6.38 -6.75
C THR A 545 -13.20 -7.04 -5.43
N GLU A 546 -13.96 -8.05 -5.03
CA GLU A 546 -13.64 -8.90 -3.86
C GLU A 546 -12.28 -9.60 -3.97
N PHE A 547 -11.73 -9.78 -5.17
CA PHE A 547 -10.52 -10.59 -5.40
C PHE A 547 -9.40 -9.85 -6.14
N GLY A 548 -9.48 -8.52 -6.23
CA GLY A 548 -8.45 -7.71 -6.86
C GLY A 548 -8.99 -6.65 -7.81
N ALA A 549 -8.08 -6.03 -8.58
CA ALA A 549 -8.35 -4.89 -9.43
C ALA A 549 -8.40 -5.25 -10.92
N TYR A 550 -9.21 -4.49 -11.65
CA TYR A 550 -9.39 -4.59 -13.11
C TYR A 550 -9.37 -3.20 -13.74
N PHE A 551 -9.08 -3.15 -15.05
CA PHE A 551 -9.22 -1.92 -15.84
C PHE A 551 -9.84 -2.20 -17.21
N SER A 552 -10.47 -1.19 -17.78
CA SER A 552 -11.01 -1.19 -19.14
C SER A 552 -10.50 0.02 -19.90
N LEU A 553 -10.02 -0.17 -21.14
CA LEU A 553 -9.56 0.90 -22.04
C LEU A 553 -10.67 1.40 -22.98
N ASN A 554 -11.87 0.85 -22.90
CA ASN A 554 -12.89 0.99 -23.94
C ASN A 554 -14.32 1.11 -23.43
N ASN A 555 -14.51 1.88 -22.33
CA ASN A 555 -15.80 2.10 -21.67
C ASN A 555 -16.45 0.80 -21.17
N GLY A 556 -15.70 -0.11 -20.60
CA GLY A 556 -16.20 -1.37 -20.05
C GLY A 556 -16.64 -2.40 -21.10
N LYS A 557 -16.28 -2.24 -22.38
CA LYS A 557 -16.55 -3.28 -23.40
C LYS A 557 -15.72 -4.54 -23.16
N SER A 558 -14.53 -4.40 -22.61
CA SER A 558 -13.68 -5.48 -22.14
C SER A 558 -12.88 -5.04 -20.91
N TRP A 559 -12.57 -5.99 -20.03
CA TRP A 559 -11.82 -5.78 -18.81
C TRP A 559 -10.57 -6.65 -18.80
N ASN A 560 -9.49 -6.09 -18.26
CA ASN A 560 -8.23 -6.78 -18.03
C ASN A 560 -7.88 -6.72 -16.56
N SER A 561 -7.17 -7.73 -16.06
CA SER A 561 -6.66 -7.73 -14.69
C SER A 561 -5.60 -6.65 -14.50
N LEU A 562 -5.67 -5.94 -13.38
CA LEU A 562 -4.69 -4.96 -12.91
C LEU A 562 -4.00 -5.47 -11.63
N GLN A 563 -3.82 -6.77 -11.52
CA GLN A 563 -3.34 -7.39 -10.29
C GLN A 563 -1.88 -7.03 -9.99
N LEU A 564 -1.00 -7.05 -10.99
CA LEU A 564 0.44 -6.80 -10.81
C LEU A 564 0.96 -7.51 -9.54
N ASN A 565 1.56 -6.75 -8.60
CA ASN A 565 2.00 -7.23 -7.30
C ASN A 565 0.97 -7.02 -6.17
N LEU A 566 -0.24 -6.52 -6.50
CA LEU A 566 -1.33 -6.37 -5.54
C LEU A 566 -1.78 -7.77 -5.05
N PRO A 567 -1.90 -8.02 -3.75
CA PRO A 567 -2.39 -9.30 -3.26
C PRO A 567 -3.86 -9.51 -3.62
N HIS A 568 -4.28 -10.79 -3.65
CA HIS A 568 -5.70 -11.14 -3.85
C HIS A 568 -6.50 -10.83 -2.58
N VAL A 569 -6.98 -9.61 -2.49
CA VAL A 569 -7.77 -9.08 -1.35
C VAL A 569 -8.95 -8.25 -1.88
N PRO A 570 -9.99 -8.06 -1.08
CA PRO A 570 -11.06 -7.15 -1.45
C PRO A 570 -10.53 -5.71 -1.60
N ILE A 571 -10.87 -5.10 -2.73
CA ILE A 571 -10.62 -3.68 -2.99
C ILE A 571 -11.86 -2.92 -2.53
N THR A 572 -11.72 -2.13 -1.47
CA THR A 572 -12.85 -1.43 -0.87
C THR A 572 -13.17 -0.13 -1.57
N ASP A 573 -12.14 0.61 -2.00
CA ASP A 573 -12.31 1.82 -2.80
C ASP A 573 -11.09 2.11 -3.69
N MET A 574 -11.28 2.98 -4.70
CA MET A 574 -10.26 3.38 -5.67
C MET A 574 -10.46 4.84 -6.06
N GLU A 575 -9.36 5.60 -6.15
CA GLU A 575 -9.41 7.00 -6.56
C GLU A 575 -8.15 7.38 -7.36
N VAL A 576 -8.33 8.14 -8.44
CA VAL A 576 -7.22 8.67 -9.22
C VAL A 576 -6.79 10.02 -8.66
N ALA A 577 -5.54 10.11 -8.20
CA ALA A 577 -4.94 11.31 -7.64
C ALA A 577 -3.70 11.72 -8.44
N GLY A 578 -3.81 12.75 -9.26
CA GLY A 578 -2.76 13.13 -10.19
C GLY A 578 -2.52 12.03 -11.23
N ASN A 579 -1.30 11.46 -11.24
CA ASN A 579 -0.92 10.34 -12.11
C ASN A 579 -0.84 8.99 -11.37
N ASP A 580 -1.43 8.91 -10.20
CA ASP A 580 -1.46 7.71 -9.38
C ASP A 580 -2.88 7.18 -9.22
N LEU A 581 -3.04 5.87 -9.14
CA LEU A 581 -4.27 5.23 -8.71
C LEU A 581 -4.08 4.76 -7.27
N ALA A 582 -4.77 5.41 -6.35
CA ALA A 582 -4.80 5.03 -4.95
C ALA A 582 -5.88 3.97 -4.71
N ILE A 583 -5.59 2.99 -3.88
CA ILE A 583 -6.46 1.85 -3.58
C ILE A 583 -6.49 1.61 -2.08
N SER A 584 -7.67 1.44 -1.52
CA SER A 584 -7.87 0.89 -0.18
C SER A 584 -8.29 -0.58 -0.25
N THR A 585 -7.87 -1.36 0.75
CA THR A 585 -8.14 -2.81 0.79
C THR A 585 -8.69 -3.26 2.13
N GLN A 586 -9.38 -4.38 2.11
CA GLN A 586 -9.78 -5.08 3.32
C GLN A 586 -8.69 -6.09 3.70
N GLY A 587 -7.79 -5.68 4.59
CA GLY A 587 -6.77 -6.54 5.19
C GLY A 587 -5.33 -6.35 4.71
N ARG A 588 -5.05 -5.44 3.75
CA ARG A 588 -3.68 -5.17 3.26
C ARG A 588 -3.34 -3.68 3.15
N GLY A 589 -4.11 -2.81 3.79
CA GLY A 589 -3.84 -1.38 3.86
C GLY A 589 -4.05 -0.65 2.54
N PHE A 590 -3.34 0.48 2.38
CA PHE A 590 -3.33 1.25 1.14
C PHE A 590 -2.33 0.71 0.13
N TRP A 591 -2.69 0.84 -1.14
CA TRP A 591 -1.84 0.55 -2.28
C TRP A 591 -1.86 1.72 -3.25
N LEU A 592 -0.75 1.88 -3.95
CA LEU A 592 -0.59 2.94 -4.93
C LEU A 592 -0.03 2.33 -6.22
N LEU A 593 -0.75 2.49 -7.32
CA LEU A 593 -0.21 2.29 -8.66
C LEU A 593 0.20 3.65 -9.18
N ASP A 594 1.47 3.92 -9.19
CA ASP A 594 2.04 5.12 -9.76
C ASP A 594 2.12 5.03 -11.30
N LYS A 595 2.24 6.20 -11.95
CA LYS A 595 2.50 6.29 -13.40
C LYS A 595 1.42 5.66 -14.27
N ILE A 596 0.15 5.94 -13.96
CA ILE A 596 -0.98 5.47 -14.78
C ILE A 596 -1.03 6.10 -16.19
N ASN A 597 -0.18 7.09 -16.48
CA ASN A 597 0.00 7.66 -17.83
C ASN A 597 0.29 6.58 -18.89
N ILE A 598 0.97 5.50 -18.53
CA ILE A 598 1.18 4.34 -19.42
C ILE A 598 -0.17 3.73 -19.84
N LEU A 599 -1.09 3.52 -18.89
CA LEU A 599 -2.43 3.00 -19.18
C LEU A 599 -3.26 3.97 -20.01
N GLN A 600 -3.11 5.29 -19.79
CA GLN A 600 -3.79 6.33 -20.57
C GLN A 600 -3.39 6.32 -22.05
N GLU A 601 -2.16 5.92 -22.38
CA GLU A 601 -1.61 5.84 -23.72
C GLU A 601 -1.61 4.43 -24.34
N LEU A 602 -1.90 3.39 -23.57
CA LEU A 602 -1.83 2.00 -24.01
C LEU A 602 -2.69 1.70 -25.27
N ASN A 603 -3.80 2.41 -25.44
CA ASN A 603 -4.61 2.32 -26.68
C ASN A 603 -3.86 2.78 -27.94
N ASN A 604 -2.83 3.63 -27.82
CA ASN A 604 -2.03 4.07 -28.96
C ASN A 604 -1.16 2.92 -29.46
N ILE A 605 -0.58 2.13 -28.54
CA ILE A 605 0.18 0.92 -28.84
C ILE A 605 -0.74 -0.14 -29.43
N ASN A 606 -1.91 -0.41 -28.81
CA ASN A 606 -2.87 -1.40 -29.32
C ASN A 606 -3.34 -1.13 -30.76
N LYS A 607 -3.36 0.13 -31.18
CA LYS A 607 -3.73 0.53 -32.55
C LYS A 607 -2.57 0.39 -33.54
N ASN A 608 -1.34 0.49 -33.08
CA ASN A 608 -0.13 0.47 -33.90
C ASN A 608 0.96 -0.37 -33.19
N PRO A 609 0.73 -1.67 -32.97
CA PRO A 609 1.62 -2.51 -32.17
C PRO A 609 3.00 -2.72 -32.82
N GLU A 610 3.13 -2.41 -34.11
CA GLU A 610 4.40 -2.48 -34.86
C GLU A 610 5.23 -1.19 -34.81
N LYS A 611 4.77 -0.15 -34.10
CA LYS A 611 5.47 1.15 -34.04
C LYS A 611 6.08 1.37 -32.65
N VAL A 612 7.27 1.94 -32.66
CA VAL A 612 7.89 2.48 -31.45
C VAL A 612 6.99 3.57 -30.86
N HIS A 613 6.82 3.56 -29.54
CA HIS A 613 6.07 4.58 -28.82
C HIS A 613 6.88 5.11 -27.65
N LEU A 614 7.09 6.43 -27.59
CA LEU A 614 7.68 7.13 -26.48
C LEU A 614 6.56 7.76 -25.64
N PHE A 615 6.31 7.23 -24.44
CA PHE A 615 5.27 7.73 -23.56
C PHE A 615 5.56 9.16 -23.13
N LYS A 616 4.51 9.94 -22.92
CA LYS A 616 4.65 11.26 -22.32
C LYS A 616 5.04 11.08 -20.85
N PRO A 617 6.22 11.57 -20.41
CA PRO A 617 6.61 11.49 -19.02
C PRO A 617 5.79 12.43 -18.16
N GLU A 618 5.75 12.16 -16.87
CA GLU A 618 5.17 13.04 -15.87
C GLU A 618 6.01 14.29 -15.65
N THR A 619 5.44 15.26 -14.93
CA THR A 619 6.23 16.39 -14.43
C THR A 619 7.24 15.87 -13.40
N ALA A 620 8.52 16.08 -13.66
CA ALA A 620 9.58 15.78 -12.71
C ALA A 620 9.68 16.90 -11.67
N TYR A 621 9.95 16.52 -10.42
CA TYR A 621 10.07 17.50 -9.33
C TYR A 621 11.47 17.46 -8.73
N ARG A 622 12.13 18.63 -8.70
CA ARG A 622 13.29 18.83 -7.88
C ARG A 622 12.85 18.93 -6.44
N THR A 623 13.02 17.86 -5.68
CA THR A 623 12.48 17.67 -4.33
C THR A 623 13.40 16.81 -3.47
N ASN A 624 13.20 16.86 -2.17
CA ASN A 624 13.85 15.96 -1.21
C ASN A 624 12.91 14.83 -0.70
N ILE A 625 11.75 14.66 -1.31
CA ILE A 625 10.81 13.58 -0.97
C ILE A 625 11.46 12.24 -1.29
N GLY A 626 11.41 11.32 -0.33
CA GLY A 626 12.05 10.01 -0.44
C GLY A 626 13.58 10.02 -0.27
N SER A 627 14.22 11.19 -0.22
CA SER A 627 15.64 11.30 0.06
C SER A 627 15.90 11.20 1.57
N GLY A 628 16.91 10.45 1.96
CA GLY A 628 17.35 10.34 3.34
C GLY A 628 17.67 8.91 3.77
N TRP A 629 18.67 8.76 4.59
CA TRP A 629 19.23 7.47 5.01
C TRP A 629 18.22 6.53 5.71
N ARG A 630 17.10 7.06 6.21
CA ARG A 630 16.08 6.29 6.94
C ARG A 630 14.68 6.41 6.32
N SER A 631 14.57 6.99 5.14
CA SER A 631 13.24 7.29 4.58
C SER A 631 12.45 6.03 4.24
N GLY A 632 13.08 4.90 3.88
CA GLY A 632 12.41 3.62 3.62
C GLY A 632 11.14 3.68 2.77
N GLY A 633 10.81 4.84 2.23
CA GLY A 633 9.55 5.16 1.59
C GLY A 633 9.69 5.43 0.09
N ILE A 634 8.55 5.52 -0.56
CA ILE A 634 8.45 5.78 -2.00
C ILE A 634 8.88 7.22 -2.28
N SER A 635 9.85 7.39 -3.18
CA SER A 635 10.28 8.68 -3.72
C SER A 635 9.49 9.05 -4.98
N PHE A 636 9.64 10.30 -5.44
CA PHE A 636 9.32 10.64 -6.82
C PHE A 636 10.42 10.14 -7.72
N GLU A 637 10.08 9.20 -8.59
CA GLU A 637 10.99 8.71 -9.62
C GLU A 637 10.66 9.42 -10.94
N ASN A 638 11.69 9.93 -11.61
CA ASN A 638 11.53 10.64 -12.88
C ASN A 638 11.71 9.67 -14.04
N ASP A 639 10.75 8.79 -14.16
CA ASP A 639 10.76 7.71 -15.14
C ASP A 639 10.39 8.19 -16.52
N ILE A 640 11.06 7.61 -17.50
CA ILE A 640 10.84 7.81 -18.92
C ILE A 640 10.58 6.45 -19.53
N SER A 641 9.34 6.22 -19.96
CA SER A 641 8.93 4.92 -20.50
C SER A 641 8.80 4.98 -22.02
N PHE A 642 9.12 3.85 -22.68
CA PHE A 642 8.97 3.68 -24.11
C PHE A 642 8.61 2.23 -24.44
N TYR A 643 7.98 2.01 -25.60
CA TYR A 643 7.64 0.70 -26.12
C TYR A 643 8.41 0.43 -27.40
N LEU A 644 9.01 -0.75 -27.49
CA LEU A 644 9.67 -1.28 -28.68
C LEU A 644 8.88 -2.48 -29.21
N PRO A 645 8.45 -2.47 -30.48
CA PRO A 645 7.72 -3.59 -31.07
C PRO A 645 8.61 -4.79 -31.47
N TYR A 646 9.93 -4.58 -31.54
CA TYR A 646 10.92 -5.59 -31.96
C TYR A 646 12.25 -5.37 -31.22
N ASP A 647 13.08 -6.40 -31.22
CA ASP A 647 14.40 -6.36 -30.62
C ASP A 647 15.35 -5.47 -31.44
N ILE A 648 16.07 -4.57 -30.79
CA ILE A 648 16.97 -3.60 -31.43
C ILE A 648 18.41 -3.83 -30.97
N PRO A 649 19.40 -3.95 -31.86
CA PRO A 649 20.79 -3.93 -31.46
C PRO A 649 21.13 -2.64 -30.72
N ILE A 650 21.82 -2.73 -29.58
CA ILE A 650 22.17 -1.56 -28.74
C ILE A 650 22.92 -0.47 -29.52
N LYS A 651 23.67 -0.84 -30.58
CA LYS A 651 24.35 0.13 -31.44
C LYS A 651 23.41 1.04 -32.24
N ASP A 652 22.18 0.55 -32.53
CA ASP A 652 21.15 1.23 -33.31
C ASP A 652 20.07 1.90 -32.44
N PHE A 653 20.28 1.90 -31.12
CA PHE A 653 19.45 2.54 -30.10
C PHE A 653 20.17 3.72 -29.47
N GLU A 654 19.52 4.89 -29.44
CA GLU A 654 20.05 6.09 -28.75
C GLU A 654 18.91 6.80 -28.02
N MET A 655 19.23 7.31 -26.84
CA MET A 655 18.28 8.08 -26.04
C MET A 655 18.99 9.26 -25.38
N TYR A 656 18.35 10.44 -25.44
CA TYR A 656 18.92 11.68 -24.92
C TYR A 656 17.91 12.49 -24.16
N ILE A 657 18.37 13.20 -23.11
CA ILE A 657 17.66 14.34 -22.54
C ILE A 657 18.41 15.61 -22.99
N LYS A 658 17.64 16.57 -23.50
CA LYS A 658 18.16 17.86 -23.99
C LYS A 658 17.50 19.03 -23.26
N ASP A 659 18.27 20.09 -23.03
CA ASP A 659 17.76 21.34 -22.50
C ASP A 659 16.92 22.12 -23.53
N ASP A 660 16.38 23.27 -23.13
CA ASP A 660 15.59 24.18 -23.97
C ASP A 660 16.36 24.77 -25.16
N LYS A 661 17.69 24.68 -25.15
CA LYS A 661 18.60 25.12 -26.23
C LYS A 661 19.01 23.98 -27.14
N GLY A 662 18.57 22.74 -26.86
CA GLY A 662 18.94 21.56 -27.61
C GLY A 662 20.29 20.94 -27.23
N ASN A 663 20.93 21.41 -26.16
CA ASN A 663 22.16 20.77 -25.67
C ASN A 663 21.83 19.44 -24.99
N VAL A 664 22.67 18.43 -25.22
CA VAL A 664 22.52 17.13 -24.56
C VAL A 664 22.91 17.28 -23.08
N VAL A 665 21.94 17.02 -22.21
CA VAL A 665 22.11 16.97 -20.76
C VAL A 665 22.59 15.58 -20.34
N ILE A 666 21.91 14.54 -20.83
CA ILE A 666 22.21 13.12 -20.60
C ILE A 666 22.20 12.36 -21.95
N ASP A 667 23.19 11.50 -22.13
CA ASP A 667 23.26 10.49 -23.16
C ASP A 667 23.20 9.12 -22.48
N PHE A 668 22.04 8.46 -22.54
CA PHE A 668 21.78 7.22 -21.81
C PHE A 668 22.71 6.06 -22.20
N LYS A 669 23.38 6.14 -23.36
CA LYS A 669 24.36 5.15 -23.80
C LYS A 669 25.76 5.38 -23.25
N LYS A 670 26.12 6.65 -22.96
CA LYS A 670 27.48 7.03 -22.53
C LYS A 670 27.57 7.41 -21.08
N ASP A 671 26.48 7.90 -20.52
CA ASP A 671 26.43 8.36 -19.14
C ASP A 671 25.87 7.22 -18.28
N THR A 672 26.42 7.01 -17.10
CA THR A 672 25.97 5.96 -16.15
C THR A 672 24.59 6.28 -15.58
N VAL A 673 23.57 6.14 -16.39
CA VAL A 673 22.17 6.21 -15.98
C VAL A 673 21.64 4.79 -15.97
N TYR A 674 20.98 4.38 -14.90
CA TYR A 674 20.44 3.04 -14.75
C TYR A 674 19.25 2.84 -15.70
N LEU A 675 19.43 2.01 -16.71
CA LEU A 675 18.36 1.40 -17.47
C LEU A 675 17.88 0.19 -16.65
N TRP A 676 16.79 0.27 -15.96
CA TRP A 676 16.31 -0.77 -15.04
C TRP A 676 15.99 -2.10 -15.73
N ASP A 677 15.64 -2.05 -17.03
CA ASP A 677 15.19 -3.22 -17.80
C ASP A 677 16.08 -3.55 -19.01
N VAL A 678 17.20 -2.85 -19.18
CA VAL A 678 18.12 -3.12 -20.29
C VAL A 678 19.43 -3.63 -19.71
N ASP A 679 19.71 -4.89 -19.97
CA ASP A 679 21.01 -5.49 -19.68
C ASP A 679 22.07 -4.91 -20.65
N TYR A 680 22.88 -4.00 -20.18
CA TYR A 680 23.95 -3.37 -20.98
C TYR A 680 25.04 -4.33 -21.44
N ASP A 681 25.16 -5.50 -20.83
CA ASP A 681 26.02 -6.59 -21.30
C ASP A 681 25.39 -7.34 -22.47
N SER A 682 24.05 -7.18 -22.70
CA SER A 682 23.41 -7.70 -23.90
C SER A 682 23.61 -6.74 -25.06
N ALA A 683 23.96 -7.26 -26.22
CA ALA A 683 24.09 -6.47 -27.43
C ALA A 683 22.72 -6.02 -28.03
N THR A 684 21.62 -6.21 -27.30
CA THR A 684 20.24 -6.07 -27.80
C THR A 684 19.32 -5.46 -26.74
N VAL A 685 18.52 -4.47 -27.13
CA VAL A 685 17.35 -3.99 -26.36
C VAL A 685 16.16 -4.79 -26.85
N TYR A 686 15.54 -5.57 -25.96
CA TYR A 686 14.44 -6.46 -26.34
C TYR A 686 13.14 -5.71 -26.62
N SER A 687 12.22 -6.35 -27.31
CA SER A 687 10.85 -5.84 -27.53
C SER A 687 10.07 -5.78 -26.20
N GLY A 688 9.18 -4.80 -26.08
CA GLY A 688 8.36 -4.59 -24.88
C GLY A 688 8.32 -3.16 -24.40
N VAL A 689 7.77 -2.97 -23.20
CA VAL A 689 7.79 -1.67 -22.50
C VAL A 689 9.02 -1.61 -21.62
N HIS A 690 9.77 -0.54 -21.73
CA HIS A 690 10.97 -0.25 -20.98
C HIS A 690 10.82 1.05 -20.21
N THR A 691 11.54 1.17 -19.09
CA THR A 691 11.59 2.38 -18.28
C THR A 691 13.03 2.70 -17.94
N VAL A 692 13.42 3.96 -18.11
CA VAL A 692 14.69 4.50 -17.69
C VAL A 692 14.46 5.60 -16.67
N TYR A 693 15.42 5.78 -15.77
CA TYR A 693 15.33 6.76 -14.69
C TYR A 693 16.30 7.91 -14.93
N TRP A 694 15.84 9.16 -14.71
CA TRP A 694 16.71 10.34 -14.66
C TRP A 694 16.69 10.95 -13.26
N ASP A 695 17.85 11.08 -12.63
CA ASP A 695 18.02 11.65 -11.30
C ASP A 695 17.97 13.19 -11.25
N LEU A 696 17.58 13.83 -12.36
CA LEU A 696 17.59 15.28 -12.59
C LEU A 696 18.98 15.90 -12.56
N GLU A 697 20.01 15.13 -12.74
CA GLU A 697 21.38 15.65 -12.74
C GLU A 697 21.94 15.75 -14.15
N HIS A 698 22.79 16.70 -14.35
CA HIS A 698 23.71 16.79 -15.49
C HIS A 698 24.91 15.86 -15.27
N LYS A 699 25.75 15.70 -16.29
CA LYS A 699 26.94 14.86 -16.20
C LYS A 699 27.77 15.20 -14.97
N ALA A 700 28.19 14.18 -14.25
CA ALA A 700 29.11 14.31 -13.13
C ALA A 700 30.50 14.81 -13.60
N PRO A 701 31.33 15.34 -12.70
CA PRO A 701 32.71 15.63 -13.02
C PRO A 701 33.46 14.36 -13.48
N LYS A 702 34.23 14.45 -14.59
CA LYS A 702 35.05 13.35 -15.05
C LYS A 702 36.22 13.14 -14.10
N LEU A 703 36.25 12.02 -13.41
CA LEU A 703 37.31 11.63 -12.47
C LEU A 703 38.21 10.52 -13.06
N GLN A 704 39.42 10.40 -12.57
CA GLN A 704 40.26 9.26 -12.90
C GLN A 704 39.73 7.97 -12.30
N LYS A 705 40.00 6.83 -12.97
CA LYS A 705 39.49 5.50 -12.58
C LYS A 705 39.84 5.12 -11.12
N ASP A 706 41.05 5.57 -10.65
CA ASP A 706 41.52 5.23 -9.29
C ASP A 706 41.33 6.38 -8.29
N PHE A 707 40.40 7.32 -8.59
CA PHE A 707 40.10 8.42 -7.67
C PHE A 707 39.31 7.93 -6.51
N ILE A 708 39.88 7.92 -5.31
CA ILE A 708 39.17 7.51 -4.10
C ILE A 708 38.43 8.72 -3.52
N SER A 709 37.10 8.55 -3.43
CA SER A 709 36.24 9.53 -2.81
C SER A 709 36.34 9.45 -1.30
N MET A 710 36.45 10.60 -0.65
CA MET A 710 36.49 10.66 0.82
C MET A 710 35.07 10.70 1.41
N TYR A 711 34.86 9.98 2.52
CA TYR A 711 33.54 9.73 3.11
C TYR A 711 32.75 11.02 3.41
N TYR A 712 33.39 12.05 3.94
CA TYR A 712 32.74 13.32 4.28
C TYR A 712 32.79 14.40 3.20
N SER A 713 33.49 14.14 2.09
CA SER A 713 33.70 15.16 1.06
C SER A 713 33.15 14.83 -0.31
N SER A 714 32.46 13.70 -0.46
CA SER A 714 32.22 13.15 -1.79
C SER A 714 30.75 13.08 -2.22
N ARG A 715 30.43 13.92 -3.18
CA ARG A 715 29.37 13.66 -4.15
C ARG A 715 30.01 13.37 -5.52
N ASN A 716 31.03 12.53 -5.55
CA ASN A 716 31.89 12.29 -6.71
C ASN A 716 31.23 11.49 -7.84
N GLY A 717 30.05 11.16 -7.86
CA GLY A 717 29.33 10.51 -8.95
C GLY A 717 28.14 11.33 -9.42
N TYR A 718 27.97 12.54 -8.87
CA TYR A 718 26.79 13.34 -9.08
C TYR A 718 27.12 14.62 -9.86
N GLY A 719 26.23 14.96 -10.81
CA GLY A 719 26.30 16.20 -11.56
C GLY A 719 25.63 17.39 -10.86
N PRO A 720 25.69 18.58 -11.44
CA PRO A 720 24.83 19.69 -11.05
C PRO A 720 23.37 19.34 -11.36
N GLU A 721 22.49 19.59 -10.42
CA GLU A 721 21.07 19.29 -10.56
C GLU A 721 20.39 20.23 -11.58
N ALA A 722 19.48 19.70 -12.37
CA ALA A 722 18.77 20.38 -13.43
C ALA A 722 18.00 21.61 -12.94
N ILE A 723 18.05 22.69 -13.69
CA ILE A 723 17.27 23.90 -13.40
C ILE A 723 15.80 23.63 -13.78
N PRO A 724 14.80 24.00 -12.94
CA PRO A 724 13.41 23.92 -13.33
C PRO A 724 13.14 24.60 -14.69
N GLY A 725 12.46 23.90 -15.59
CA GLY A 725 12.22 24.33 -16.96
C GLY A 725 11.73 23.20 -17.86
N ASN A 726 11.73 23.44 -19.16
CA ASN A 726 11.33 22.44 -20.15
C ASN A 726 12.56 21.76 -20.73
N TYR A 727 12.48 20.45 -20.77
CA TYR A 727 13.45 19.54 -21.41
C TYR A 727 12.77 18.73 -22.48
N SER A 728 13.54 18.16 -23.40
CA SER A 728 13.05 17.23 -24.39
C SER A 728 13.75 15.89 -24.24
N ILE A 729 12.98 14.82 -24.39
CA ILE A 729 13.45 13.45 -24.45
C ILE A 729 13.42 13.05 -25.93
N GLU A 730 14.54 12.55 -26.42
CA GLU A 730 14.72 12.12 -27.78
C GLU A 730 15.14 10.64 -27.79
N LEU A 731 14.32 9.81 -28.40
CA LEU A 731 14.59 8.39 -28.64
C LEU A 731 14.85 8.20 -30.13
N VAL A 732 15.96 7.56 -30.49
CA VAL A 732 16.31 7.19 -31.85
C VAL A 732 16.38 5.68 -31.96
N SER A 733 15.61 5.11 -32.87
CA SER A 733 15.53 3.68 -33.14
C SER A 733 15.52 3.46 -34.66
N GLU A 734 16.46 2.68 -35.19
CA GLU A 734 16.58 2.36 -36.64
C GLU A 734 16.49 3.59 -37.57
N ASN A 735 17.08 4.72 -37.17
CA ASN A 735 17.05 6.03 -37.87
C ASN A 735 15.71 6.79 -37.80
N GLU A 736 14.70 6.28 -37.08
CA GLU A 736 13.51 7.05 -36.74
C GLU A 736 13.69 7.77 -35.41
N LYS A 737 13.18 8.99 -35.33
CA LYS A 737 13.33 9.86 -34.17
C LYS A 737 11.98 10.14 -33.54
N PHE A 738 11.87 9.89 -32.24
CA PHE A 738 10.70 10.16 -31.40
C PHE A 738 11.06 11.21 -30.36
N VAL A 739 10.20 12.20 -30.14
CA VAL A 739 10.47 13.29 -29.22
C VAL A 739 9.25 13.55 -28.34
N THR A 740 9.48 13.70 -27.05
CA THR A 740 8.46 14.14 -26.10
C THR A 740 9.04 15.22 -25.17
N ASN A 741 8.16 16.01 -24.54
CA ASN A 741 8.58 17.05 -23.60
C ASN A 741 8.52 16.55 -22.17
N LEU A 742 9.52 16.94 -21.37
CA LEU A 742 9.59 16.75 -19.92
C LEU A 742 9.62 18.11 -19.23
N SER A 743 8.69 18.35 -18.32
CA SER A 743 8.70 19.56 -17.48
C SER A 743 9.37 19.23 -16.15
N VAL A 744 10.39 19.99 -15.78
CA VAL A 744 11.01 19.93 -14.46
C VAL A 744 10.51 21.13 -13.65
N LYS A 745 9.93 20.88 -12.48
CA LYS A 745 9.44 21.90 -11.55
C LYS A 745 10.18 21.80 -10.22
N ILE A 746 10.12 22.89 -9.46
CA ILE A 746 10.55 22.88 -8.07
C ILE A 746 9.43 22.28 -7.20
N ASP A 747 9.80 21.67 -6.10
CA ASP A 747 8.86 21.25 -5.06
C ASP A 747 7.94 22.41 -4.66
N PRO A 748 6.61 22.29 -4.81
CA PRO A 748 5.68 23.39 -4.56
C PRO A 748 5.62 23.87 -3.11
N ARG A 749 6.21 23.10 -2.19
CA ARG A 749 6.35 23.48 -0.76
C ARG A 749 7.51 24.44 -0.51
N TRP A 750 8.42 24.60 -1.49
CA TRP A 750 9.60 25.43 -1.34
C TRP A 750 9.41 26.81 -1.96
N ASP A 751 9.73 27.84 -1.20
CA ASP A 751 9.79 29.22 -1.67
C ASP A 751 11.23 29.56 -2.08
N ILE A 752 11.65 29.04 -3.24
CA ILE A 752 13.01 29.23 -3.77
C ILE A 752 12.94 29.94 -5.12
N PRO A 753 13.59 31.11 -5.27
CA PRO A 753 13.65 31.80 -6.54
C PRO A 753 14.43 30.99 -7.59
N ILE A 754 13.89 30.87 -8.80
CA ILE A 754 14.57 30.17 -9.91
C ILE A 754 15.95 30.77 -10.20
N ASP A 755 16.13 32.08 -10.02
CA ASP A 755 17.41 32.73 -10.25
C ASP A 755 18.51 32.32 -9.26
N ASP A 756 18.13 31.88 -8.06
CA ASP A 756 19.10 31.34 -7.10
C ASP A 756 19.54 29.94 -7.51
N LEU A 757 18.64 29.11 -8.06
CA LEU A 757 19.00 27.82 -8.65
C LEU A 757 19.89 27.98 -9.89
N LYS A 758 19.68 28.99 -10.72
CA LYS A 758 20.57 29.32 -11.84
C LYS A 758 21.95 29.71 -11.37
N LYS A 759 22.09 30.54 -10.30
CA LYS A 759 23.38 30.90 -9.70
C LYS A 759 24.06 29.68 -9.09
N GLN A 760 23.32 28.83 -8.40
CA GLN A 760 23.82 27.56 -7.87
C GLN A 760 24.39 26.68 -8.99
N PHE A 761 23.60 26.43 -10.04
CA PHE A 761 23.98 25.63 -11.19
C PHE A 761 25.24 26.18 -11.89
N ALA A 762 25.30 27.49 -12.12
CA ALA A 762 26.46 28.15 -12.72
C ALA A 762 27.72 27.97 -11.87
N SER A 763 27.60 28.09 -10.53
CA SER A 763 28.71 27.92 -9.60
C SER A 763 29.13 26.44 -9.52
N ALA A 764 28.20 25.51 -9.49
CA ALA A 764 28.48 24.08 -9.53
C ALA A 764 29.22 23.69 -10.81
N ASN A 765 28.77 24.14 -11.98
CA ASN A 765 29.46 23.92 -13.26
C ASN A 765 30.88 24.50 -13.28
N LYS A 766 31.07 25.70 -12.73
CA LYS A 766 32.39 26.31 -12.62
C LYS A 766 33.34 25.45 -11.79
N VAL A 767 32.89 24.96 -10.65
CA VAL A 767 33.70 24.09 -9.77
C VAL A 767 33.92 22.72 -10.41
N LYS A 768 32.91 22.16 -11.08
CA LYS A 768 33.01 20.93 -11.88
C LYS A 768 34.14 21.02 -12.89
N LEU A 769 34.18 22.09 -13.70
CA LEU A 769 35.27 22.30 -14.70
C LEU A 769 36.66 22.44 -14.05
N MET A 770 36.73 23.00 -12.84
CA MET A 770 38.00 23.06 -12.10
C MET A 770 38.45 21.67 -11.65
N ILE A 771 37.51 20.83 -11.20
CA ILE A 771 37.82 19.43 -10.85
C ILE A 771 38.31 18.69 -12.10
N GLU A 772 37.57 18.72 -13.21
CA GLU A 772 37.93 18.03 -14.45
C GLU A 772 39.31 18.44 -14.94
N LYS A 773 39.60 19.75 -14.97
CA LYS A 773 40.91 20.28 -15.34
C LYS A 773 42.05 19.76 -14.42
N SER A 774 41.79 19.63 -13.13
CA SER A 774 42.74 19.08 -12.19
C SER A 774 43.03 17.59 -12.44
N GLN A 775 41.98 16.84 -12.79
CA GLN A 775 42.07 15.39 -13.11
C GLN A 775 42.84 15.16 -14.42
N GLU A 776 42.60 16.00 -15.43
CA GLU A 776 43.37 15.98 -16.67
C GLU A 776 44.86 16.23 -16.39
N LYS A 777 45.19 17.23 -15.55
CA LYS A 777 46.61 17.53 -15.19
C LYS A 777 47.27 16.43 -14.38
N LEU A 778 46.52 15.77 -13.47
CA LEU A 778 47.01 14.60 -12.74
C LEU A 778 47.32 13.41 -13.69
N SER A 779 46.46 13.17 -14.67
CA SER A 779 46.67 12.14 -15.70
C SER A 779 47.93 12.42 -16.52
N GLU A 780 48.06 13.66 -16.98
CA GLU A 780 49.24 14.11 -17.74
C GLU A 780 50.52 13.94 -16.93
N MET A 781 50.58 14.35 -15.67
CA MET A 781 51.72 14.19 -14.76
C MET A 781 52.10 12.72 -14.62
N ARG A 782 51.13 11.85 -14.34
CA ARG A 782 51.33 10.40 -14.17
C ARG A 782 51.81 9.74 -15.48
N SER A 783 51.23 10.13 -16.61
CA SER A 783 51.69 9.65 -17.94
C SER A 783 53.13 9.97 -18.19
N ILE A 784 53.53 11.22 -17.96
CA ILE A 784 54.92 11.66 -18.16
C ILE A 784 55.89 10.89 -17.24
N MET A 785 55.60 10.78 -15.95
CA MET A 785 56.41 10.02 -15.00
C MET A 785 56.54 8.55 -15.39
N ASN A 786 55.46 7.92 -15.85
CA ASN A 786 55.46 6.53 -16.30
C ASN A 786 56.30 6.32 -17.57
N GLN A 787 56.21 7.27 -18.52
CA GLN A 787 57.04 7.24 -19.74
C GLN A 787 58.52 7.40 -19.40
N ILE A 788 58.87 8.33 -18.52
CA ILE A 788 60.27 8.51 -18.06
C ILE A 788 60.77 7.23 -17.37
N ASN A 789 60.00 6.66 -16.44
CA ASN A 789 60.34 5.40 -15.78
C ASN A 789 60.52 4.24 -16.76
N SER A 790 59.69 4.17 -17.80
CA SER A 790 59.81 3.17 -18.87
C SER A 790 61.08 3.38 -19.68
N LEU A 791 61.44 4.62 -20.02
CA LEU A 791 62.67 4.96 -20.74
C LEU A 791 63.93 4.62 -19.91
N ILE A 792 63.93 4.92 -18.61
CA ILE A 792 65.02 4.51 -17.69
C ILE A 792 65.21 2.99 -17.72
N LYS A 793 64.14 2.22 -17.68
CA LYS A 793 64.15 0.74 -17.75
C LYS A 793 64.70 0.25 -19.10
N LEU A 794 64.23 0.80 -20.20
CA LEU A 794 64.59 0.41 -21.57
C LEU A 794 66.02 0.74 -21.92
N THR A 795 66.59 1.78 -21.31
CA THR A 795 67.98 2.22 -21.59
C THR A 795 69.04 1.56 -20.71
N LYS A 796 68.68 0.63 -19.78
CA LYS A 796 69.52 0.03 -18.76
C LYS A 796 70.91 -0.48 -19.29
N ASN A 797 70.91 -0.91 -20.54
CA ASN A 797 72.15 -1.44 -21.19
C ASN A 797 72.82 -0.46 -22.17
N LYS A 798 72.41 0.84 -22.16
CA LYS A 798 72.98 1.87 -23.04
C LYS A 798 74.00 2.73 -22.28
N GLU A 799 75.01 3.30 -22.95
CA GLU A 799 76.01 4.25 -22.38
C GLU A 799 75.32 5.50 -21.78
N THR A 800 74.18 5.90 -22.34
CA THR A 800 73.39 7.08 -21.91
C THR A 800 72.56 6.82 -20.68
N HIS A 801 72.51 5.59 -20.13
CA HIS A 801 71.58 5.19 -19.04
C HIS A 801 71.68 6.09 -17.80
N GLU A 802 72.81 6.29 -17.25
CA GLU A 802 73.03 7.07 -16.00
C GLU A 802 72.61 8.55 -16.17
N THR A 803 72.82 9.13 -17.33
CA THR A 803 72.43 10.50 -17.64
C THR A 803 70.89 10.60 -17.76
N ILE A 804 70.25 9.62 -18.45
CA ILE A 804 68.81 9.53 -18.59
C ILE A 804 68.14 9.30 -17.25
N LYS A 805 68.72 8.41 -16.45
CA LYS A 805 68.18 8.10 -15.11
C LYS A 805 68.24 9.31 -14.17
N LYS A 806 69.38 10.01 -14.16
CA LYS A 806 69.62 11.21 -13.35
C LYS A 806 68.61 12.31 -13.75
N PHE A 807 68.61 12.68 -15.03
CA PHE A 807 67.76 13.73 -15.54
C PHE A 807 66.30 13.39 -15.46
N GLY A 808 65.95 12.13 -15.78
CA GLY A 808 64.60 11.64 -15.65
C GLY A 808 64.06 11.67 -14.20
N ASN A 809 64.86 11.21 -13.23
CA ASN A 809 64.51 11.24 -11.82
C ASN A 809 64.36 12.68 -11.29
N GLU A 810 65.20 13.63 -11.69
CA GLU A 810 65.04 15.04 -11.32
C GLU A 810 63.70 15.62 -11.80
N ILE A 811 63.21 15.21 -12.99
CA ILE A 811 61.91 15.62 -13.51
C ILE A 811 60.79 14.91 -12.72
N ILE A 812 60.88 13.60 -12.48
CA ILE A 812 59.94 12.82 -11.69
C ILE A 812 59.79 13.43 -10.30
N ASP A 813 60.89 13.72 -9.59
CA ASP A 813 60.86 14.27 -8.24
C ASP A 813 60.14 15.64 -8.19
N LYS A 814 60.41 16.50 -9.18
CA LYS A 814 59.73 17.80 -9.31
C LYS A 814 58.24 17.63 -9.58
N ILE A 815 57.85 16.76 -10.51
CA ILE A 815 56.43 16.50 -10.84
C ILE A 815 55.73 15.86 -9.65
N SER A 816 56.35 14.85 -8.99
CA SER A 816 55.80 14.19 -7.81
C SER A 816 55.51 15.17 -6.65
N SER A 817 56.38 16.14 -6.46
CA SER A 817 56.20 17.20 -5.45
C SER A 817 54.94 18.05 -5.75
N ILE A 818 54.67 18.33 -7.02
CA ILE A 818 53.50 19.10 -7.46
C ILE A 818 52.22 18.22 -7.33
N GLU A 819 52.30 16.96 -7.77
CA GLU A 819 51.20 15.99 -7.61
C GLU A 819 50.79 15.85 -6.15
N ASN A 820 51.74 15.74 -5.21
CA ASN A 820 51.50 15.64 -3.78
C ASN A 820 50.84 16.89 -3.15
N ASN A 821 50.92 18.05 -3.78
CA ASN A 821 50.19 19.25 -3.37
C ASN A 821 48.76 19.27 -3.94
N LEU A 822 48.57 18.62 -5.07
CA LEU A 822 47.28 18.59 -5.77
C LEU A 822 46.41 17.45 -5.27
N TYR A 823 46.99 16.23 -5.08
CA TYR A 823 46.28 15.01 -4.74
C TYR A 823 46.94 14.25 -3.57
N GLN A 824 46.13 13.64 -2.70
CA GLN A 824 46.61 12.82 -1.58
C GLN A 824 46.81 11.36 -2.02
N ASN A 825 48.03 10.99 -2.34
CA ASN A 825 48.40 9.67 -2.87
C ASN A 825 48.40 8.54 -1.81
N LYS A 826 48.21 8.85 -0.52
CA LYS A 826 48.26 7.87 0.58
C LYS A 826 46.88 7.32 0.95
N ILE A 827 45.79 7.78 0.32
CA ILE A 827 44.44 7.36 0.59
C ILE A 827 44.18 6.05 -0.15
N GLU A 828 43.81 5.01 0.58
CA GLU A 828 43.45 3.69 0.05
C GLU A 828 41.98 3.37 0.32
N THR A 829 41.38 4.00 1.36
CA THR A 829 39.98 3.83 1.76
C THR A 829 39.30 5.15 2.01
N SER A 830 37.96 5.17 1.99
CA SER A 830 37.15 6.39 2.13
C SER A 830 37.33 7.10 3.49
N GLN A 831 37.71 6.39 4.55
CA GLN A 831 37.92 6.96 5.88
C GLN A 831 39.38 7.37 6.17
N ASP A 832 40.31 7.10 5.30
CA ASP A 832 41.68 7.54 5.45
C ASP A 832 41.84 9.06 5.48
N GLU A 833 40.77 9.76 5.13
CA GLU A 833 40.75 11.21 5.20
C GLU A 833 41.01 11.79 6.61
N ILE A 834 40.75 11.02 7.67
CA ILE A 834 41.06 11.46 9.05
C ILE A 834 42.54 11.26 9.40
N ASN A 835 43.26 10.45 8.63
CA ASN A 835 44.65 10.06 8.90
C ASN A 835 45.69 10.90 8.14
N TYR A 836 45.29 11.54 7.03
CA TYR A 836 46.20 12.23 6.14
C TYR A 836 45.79 13.69 5.89
N GLU A 837 46.80 14.52 5.61
CA GLU A 837 46.56 15.93 5.28
C GLU A 837 45.72 16.10 4.02
N ARG A 838 44.78 17.01 4.04
CA ARG A 838 43.93 17.36 2.89
C ARG A 838 44.75 18.04 1.81
N LYS A 839 44.50 17.68 0.55
CA LYS A 839 45.11 18.31 -0.61
C LYS A 839 44.07 19.12 -1.43
N TRP A 840 44.54 19.80 -2.44
CA TRP A 840 43.65 20.69 -3.20
C TRP A 840 42.40 19.99 -3.73
N THR A 841 42.55 18.75 -4.29
CA THR A 841 41.41 17.97 -4.81
C THR A 841 40.37 17.67 -3.73
N ASN A 842 40.76 17.46 -2.49
CA ASN A 842 39.83 17.24 -1.38
C ASN A 842 39.00 18.50 -1.05
N HIS A 843 39.65 19.63 -1.05
CA HIS A 843 38.98 20.91 -0.78
C HIS A 843 37.99 21.30 -1.87
N ILE A 844 38.35 21.09 -3.14
CA ILE A 844 37.45 21.46 -4.26
C ILE A 844 36.27 20.51 -4.39
N THR A 845 36.47 19.21 -4.16
CA THR A 845 35.34 18.25 -4.15
C THR A 845 34.41 18.46 -2.97
N HIS A 846 34.94 18.83 -1.79
CA HIS A 846 34.11 19.23 -0.66
C HIS A 846 33.29 20.49 -0.97
N LEU A 847 33.90 21.50 -1.56
CA LEU A 847 33.17 22.71 -1.97
C LEU A 847 32.11 22.41 -3.02
N TYR A 848 32.41 21.54 -3.99
CA TYR A 848 31.45 21.07 -4.99
C TYR A 848 30.24 20.42 -4.34
N ASN A 849 30.49 19.52 -3.41
CA ASN A 849 29.41 18.86 -2.66
C ASN A 849 28.54 19.89 -1.93
N ARG A 850 29.12 20.88 -1.25
CA ARG A 850 28.34 21.90 -0.54
C ARG A 850 27.51 22.78 -1.47
N ILE A 851 27.99 23.09 -2.65
CA ILE A 851 27.24 23.86 -3.65
C ILE A 851 26.11 23.02 -4.26
N THR A 852 26.35 21.75 -4.53
CA THR A 852 25.37 20.88 -5.22
C THR A 852 24.29 20.30 -4.29
N THR A 853 24.53 20.22 -3.00
CA THR A 853 23.53 19.71 -2.02
C THR A 853 22.60 20.79 -1.49
N ASP A 854 22.87 22.06 -1.76
CA ASP A 854 22.04 23.19 -1.38
C ASP A 854 21.05 23.52 -2.50
N ASN A 855 19.85 23.96 -2.18
CA ASN A 855 18.84 24.40 -3.15
C ASN A 855 18.72 25.92 -3.18
N GLN A 856 19.82 26.67 -2.96
CA GLN A 856 19.85 28.12 -2.94
C GLN A 856 21.10 28.66 -3.66
N ALA A 857 21.14 29.99 -3.88
CA ALA A 857 22.34 30.64 -4.37
C ALA A 857 23.52 30.38 -3.43
N PRO A 858 24.73 30.12 -3.94
CA PRO A 858 25.90 30.00 -3.09
C PRO A 858 26.11 31.26 -2.28
N ASN A 859 26.38 31.11 -1.00
CA ASN A 859 26.67 32.23 -0.10
C ASN A 859 28.07 32.81 -0.35
N ASP A 860 28.35 34.00 0.25
CA ASP A 860 29.63 34.68 0.08
C ASP A 860 30.84 33.84 0.48
N GLY A 861 30.70 32.99 1.50
CA GLY A 861 31.75 32.04 1.91
C GLY A 861 32.09 31.03 0.83
N MET A 862 31.08 30.43 0.19
CA MET A 862 31.29 29.52 -0.94
C MET A 862 31.93 30.25 -2.15
N ILE A 863 31.43 31.47 -2.50
CA ILE A 863 31.95 32.25 -3.61
C ILE A 863 33.43 32.62 -3.36
N ASN A 864 33.76 33.05 -2.16
CA ASN A 864 35.13 33.39 -1.78
C ASN A 864 36.04 32.16 -1.84
N ARG A 865 35.52 30.99 -1.36
CA ARG A 865 36.27 29.76 -1.40
C ARG A 865 36.59 29.27 -2.81
N VAL A 866 35.68 29.48 -3.77
CA VAL A 866 35.92 29.22 -5.20
C VAL A 866 37.09 30.05 -5.71
N LYS A 867 37.17 31.33 -5.35
CA LYS A 867 38.30 32.21 -5.74
C LYS A 867 39.62 31.75 -5.13
N GLU A 868 39.64 31.51 -3.82
CA GLU A 868 40.82 31.04 -3.11
C GLU A 868 41.38 29.73 -3.69
N LEU A 869 40.52 28.76 -3.93
CA LEU A 869 40.93 27.47 -4.50
C LEU A 869 41.42 27.61 -5.93
N LYS A 870 40.81 28.53 -6.71
CA LYS A 870 41.30 28.85 -8.04
C LYS A 870 42.72 29.42 -7.98
N ASP A 871 42.95 30.43 -7.14
CA ASP A 871 44.27 31.06 -6.98
C ASP A 871 45.31 30.08 -6.45
N ASN A 872 44.92 29.17 -5.54
CA ASN A 872 45.78 28.11 -5.04
C ASN A 872 46.15 27.09 -6.15
N TYR A 873 45.18 26.70 -6.97
CA TYR A 873 45.42 25.83 -8.12
C TYR A 873 46.43 26.44 -9.09
N ASP A 874 46.25 27.69 -9.46
CA ASP A 874 47.12 28.41 -10.38
C ASP A 874 48.57 28.49 -9.82
N LYS A 875 48.71 28.65 -8.50
CA LYS A 875 50.04 28.61 -7.83
C LYS A 875 50.69 27.21 -7.86
N ILE A 876 49.88 26.15 -7.65
CA ILE A 876 50.37 24.74 -7.67
C ILE A 876 50.79 24.35 -9.08
N ILE A 877 50.07 24.75 -10.13
CA ILE A 877 50.30 24.33 -11.52
C ILE A 877 51.35 25.17 -12.21
N LYS A 878 51.63 26.39 -11.77
CA LYS A 878 52.66 27.25 -12.40
C LYS A 878 54.02 26.56 -12.51
N PRO A 879 54.64 25.98 -11.44
CA PRO A 879 55.88 25.25 -11.54
C PRO A 879 55.83 24.06 -12.51
N TYR A 880 54.68 23.36 -12.59
CA TYR A 880 54.52 22.26 -13.54
C TYR A 880 54.66 22.74 -15.00
N ASN A 881 54.01 23.84 -15.35
CA ASN A 881 54.13 24.42 -16.68
C ASN A 881 55.58 24.84 -17.00
N GLU A 882 56.36 25.27 -16.00
CA GLU A 882 57.79 25.58 -16.14
C GLU A 882 58.60 24.29 -16.40
N ILE A 883 58.32 23.20 -15.71
CA ILE A 883 58.97 21.89 -15.96
C ILE A 883 58.65 21.39 -17.37
N ILE A 884 57.43 21.44 -17.82
CA ILE A 884 57.04 21.05 -19.18
C ILE A 884 57.77 21.87 -20.24
N ASN A 885 57.78 23.18 -20.06
CA ASN A 885 58.34 24.10 -21.07
C ASN A 885 59.89 24.15 -21.09
N ASN A 886 60.54 23.79 -19.98
CA ASN A 886 62.00 23.89 -19.88
C ASN A 886 62.66 22.51 -19.69
N ASP A 887 62.39 21.85 -18.56
CA ASP A 887 63.09 20.61 -18.19
C ASP A 887 62.75 19.45 -19.11
N LEU A 888 61.48 19.24 -19.37
CA LEU A 888 61.02 18.16 -20.24
C LEU A 888 61.37 18.38 -21.70
N LYS A 889 61.39 19.62 -22.18
CA LYS A 889 61.85 19.95 -23.53
C LYS A 889 63.36 19.64 -23.67
N LYS A 890 64.20 20.05 -22.68
CA LYS A 890 65.63 19.71 -22.68
C LYS A 890 65.84 18.20 -22.62
N PHE A 891 65.11 17.48 -21.81
CA PHE A 891 65.20 16.02 -21.72
C PHE A 891 64.80 15.36 -23.04
N THR A 892 63.70 15.78 -23.65
CA THR A 892 63.24 15.27 -24.96
C THR A 892 64.21 15.58 -26.07
N GLN A 893 64.81 16.74 -26.04
CA GLN A 893 65.88 17.09 -26.99
C GLN A 893 67.18 16.20 -26.83
N TYR A 894 67.57 15.96 -25.58
CA TYR A 894 68.63 15.00 -25.26
C TYR A 894 68.37 13.59 -25.76
N LEU A 895 67.16 13.09 -25.56
CA LEU A 895 66.71 11.78 -26.08
C LEU A 895 66.76 11.70 -27.61
N LYS A 896 66.39 12.76 -28.31
CA LYS A 896 66.40 12.85 -29.75
C LYS A 896 67.83 12.84 -30.29
N GLU A 897 68.70 13.57 -29.65
CA GLU A 897 70.17 13.63 -30.04
C GLU A 897 70.86 12.28 -29.86
N ASN A 898 70.38 11.41 -28.98
CA ASN A 898 70.89 10.06 -28.73
C ASN A 898 70.04 8.94 -29.39
N ASN A 899 69.20 9.25 -30.38
CA ASN A 899 68.30 8.29 -31.09
C ASN A 899 67.44 7.39 -30.16
N ILE A 900 66.89 7.98 -29.15
CA ILE A 900 65.99 7.31 -28.22
C ILE A 900 64.52 7.85 -28.44
N GLU A 901 63.54 6.99 -28.27
CA GLU A 901 62.14 7.38 -28.40
C GLU A 901 61.79 8.57 -27.49
N ARG A 902 60.99 9.48 -27.98
CA ARG A 902 60.56 10.68 -27.28
C ARG A 902 59.36 10.42 -26.39
N ILE A 903 59.19 11.27 -25.38
CA ILE A 903 57.97 11.34 -24.57
C ILE A 903 56.86 12.02 -25.41
N ILE A 904 55.69 11.38 -25.45
CA ILE A 904 54.47 11.92 -26.06
C ILE A 904 53.64 12.54 -24.93
N ILE A 905 53.23 13.78 -25.09
CA ILE A 905 52.25 14.45 -24.24
C ILE A 905 50.97 14.42 -25.05
N ASP A 906 49.99 13.61 -24.61
CA ASP A 906 48.64 13.54 -25.21
C ASP A 906 47.75 14.64 -24.65
#